data_6fdfa951dcc7de9fa2be40aa27c73df8
#
_entry.id   6fdfa951dcc7de9fa2be40aa27c73df8
#
_cell.length_a   1.000
_cell.length_b   1.000
_cell.length_c   1.000
_cell.angle_alpha   90.00
_cell.angle_beta   90.00
_cell.angle_gamma   90.00
#
_symmetry.space_group_name_H-M   'P 1'
#
loop_
_entity.id
_entity.type
_entity.pdbx_description
1 polymer ?
#
loop_
_entity_poly.entity_id
_entity_poly.type
_entity_poly.pdbx_seq_one_letter_code
_entity_poly.pdbx_strand_id
1 'polypeptide(L)'
;AKRKLKNTNYNILASLNHEELEKYRKEKQERTKPDEEELREEIKFYDYIEIQPLEDAMYLVDRGKYDSIDDIERIYKRIIKIAKEEKKLICATGDVHFLDKRDKVYREVFITNSKIQINGKPHPLFVRNNPRALTPDVYLRTTDEMLECFPYLSDEETYEYVVTNTNKVADMIGDDIIVTREGLYPPSIENVDVKLRELCNKNAHATYGEVLPEIVSARLEKELSNVIKHGFAVIYFIASELVRVSNEAGYLVGSRGSVGSSFVATMAGISEVNPLAPHYICPHCKHNEFLDEGVIADGYDLPDKNCPVCGHKMKGEGHNIPFETFLGFNADKVPDIDLNFSGEYQPKAHAYTKTIFGEDHVFRAGTISTVAEKTAYGYAKAYAENLGLEDNIRSAELQRLANGCTGVKRTTGQHPGGIIVIPNDMEVFDFTPYQYPADDVNAEWRTTHFDFHKIHDNVLKFDILGHVDPTVIRMLQDMTGVDPKSIPTNDQKVMSLFNSSKALGCDLSFLNCKTGALGLPEFGTKFVRGMLEQTHPTSFNELVIISGLSHGTDVYLGNAETLIKSGTCTLQEVIGCRDDIMVYLIEKGLPNKDAFDIMECVRKGKSPKVFPQKGYVELMKKHNVPQWYIDSCLKIKYMFPKAHAVAYVLSAIRVAW
;
A
#
# COMPACT_ATOMS: atom_id res chain seq x y z
N ALA A 1 -7.60 -5.64 -47.57
CA ALA A 1 -7.06 -4.50 -48.33
C ALA A 1 -6.30 -3.48 -47.46
N LYS A 2 -6.78 -3.15 -46.23
CA LYS A 2 -6.12 -2.16 -45.34
C LYS A 2 -4.71 -2.55 -44.83
N ARG A 3 -4.32 -3.81 -44.87
CA ARG A 3 -3.01 -4.28 -44.37
C ARG A 3 -1.87 -4.27 -45.42
N LYS A 4 -2.18 -4.23 -46.70
CA LYS A 4 -1.19 -4.22 -47.78
C LYS A 4 -0.64 -2.84 -48.14
N LEU A 5 -1.30 -1.76 -47.73
CA LEU A 5 -0.93 -0.37 -48.07
C LEU A 5 0.11 0.26 -47.12
N LYS A 6 0.49 -0.41 -46.02
CA LYS A 6 1.40 0.17 -45.00
C LYS A 6 2.91 0.03 -45.26
N ASN A 7 3.32 -0.84 -46.17
CA ASN A 7 4.78 -1.14 -46.37
C ASN A 7 5.31 -0.82 -47.79
N THR A 8 4.54 -0.09 -48.61
CA THR A 8 4.91 0.10 -50.02
C THR A 8 5.23 1.56 -50.39
N ASN A 9 5.23 2.49 -49.45
CA ASN A 9 5.04 3.90 -49.82
C ASN A 9 6.28 4.68 -50.26
N TYR A 10 7.52 4.33 -49.83
CA TYR A 10 8.69 5.11 -50.27
C TYR A 10 9.17 4.79 -51.66
N ASN A 11 9.10 3.54 -52.11
CA ASN A 11 9.55 3.13 -53.43
C ASN A 11 8.51 3.42 -54.53
N ILE A 12 7.22 3.46 -54.22
CA ILE A 12 6.15 3.76 -55.15
C ILE A 12 6.07 5.27 -55.43
N LEU A 13 6.22 6.12 -54.42
CA LEU A 13 6.20 7.58 -54.59
C LEU A 13 7.38 8.10 -55.44
N ALA A 14 8.54 7.43 -55.35
CA ALA A 14 9.71 7.77 -56.17
C ALA A 14 9.56 7.35 -57.65
N SER A 15 8.59 6.50 -57.98
CA SER A 15 8.31 6.01 -59.35
C SER A 15 7.15 6.68 -60.04
N LEU A 16 6.37 7.53 -59.33
CA LEU A 16 5.23 8.24 -59.89
C LEU A 16 5.67 9.48 -60.70
N ASN A 17 5.07 9.72 -61.85
CA ASN A 17 5.24 10.97 -62.56
C ASN A 17 4.47 12.12 -61.87
N HIS A 18 4.70 13.34 -62.28
CA HIS A 18 4.14 14.53 -61.63
C HIS A 18 2.59 14.50 -61.57
N GLU A 19 1.95 14.00 -62.58
CA GLU A 19 0.47 13.94 -62.71
C GLU A 19 -0.12 12.87 -61.77
N GLU A 20 0.53 11.72 -61.70
CA GLU A 20 0.20 10.64 -60.75
C GLU A 20 0.43 11.03 -59.30
N LEU A 21 1.48 11.82 -59.04
CA LEU A 21 1.78 12.34 -57.71
C LEU A 21 0.72 13.37 -57.28
N GLU A 22 0.29 14.25 -58.15
CA GLU A 22 -0.78 15.21 -57.91
C GLU A 22 -2.13 14.52 -57.70
N LYS A 23 -2.43 13.50 -58.49
CA LYS A 23 -3.62 12.67 -58.32
C LYS A 23 -3.63 11.93 -56.99
N TYR A 24 -2.49 11.32 -56.61
CA TYR A 24 -2.31 10.66 -55.34
C TYR A 24 -2.47 11.64 -54.16
N ARG A 25 -1.90 12.85 -54.27
CA ARG A 25 -2.06 13.92 -53.27
C ARG A 25 -3.50 14.35 -53.12
N LYS A 26 -4.24 14.54 -54.20
CA LYS A 26 -5.68 14.87 -54.18
C LYS A 26 -6.51 13.75 -53.55
N GLU A 27 -6.31 12.51 -53.96
CA GLU A 27 -7.02 11.35 -53.39
C GLU A 27 -6.69 11.18 -51.88
N LYS A 28 -5.46 11.47 -51.47
CA LYS A 28 -5.04 11.44 -50.07
C LYS A 28 -5.69 12.57 -49.27
N GLN A 29 -5.77 13.77 -49.85
CA GLN A 29 -6.44 14.93 -49.24
C GLN A 29 -7.95 14.73 -49.08
N GLU A 30 -8.61 14.11 -50.09
CA GLU A 30 -10.03 13.78 -50.01
C GLU A 30 -10.34 12.70 -48.97
N ARG A 31 -9.46 11.72 -48.79
CA ARG A 31 -9.60 10.66 -47.77
C ARG A 31 -9.31 11.11 -46.34
N THR A 32 -8.65 12.22 -46.15
CA THR A 32 -8.27 12.77 -44.82
C THR A 32 -9.14 13.95 -44.39
N LYS A 33 -10.06 14.42 -45.23
CA LYS A 33 -11.05 15.42 -44.82
C LYS A 33 -12.15 14.73 -44.02
N PRO A 34 -12.34 15.05 -42.75
CA PRO A 34 -13.60 14.76 -42.07
C PRO A 34 -14.71 15.42 -42.90
N ASP A 35 -15.85 14.75 -43.03
CA ASP A 35 -17.04 15.37 -43.60
C ASP A 35 -17.33 16.64 -42.76
N GLU A 36 -17.65 17.75 -43.45
CA GLU A 36 -17.89 19.02 -42.77
C GLU A 36 -19.10 18.93 -41.83
N GLU A 37 -20.04 18.09 -42.19
CA GLU A 37 -21.23 17.85 -41.38
C GLU A 37 -20.91 17.01 -40.13
N GLU A 38 -20.07 15.98 -40.24
CA GLU A 38 -19.59 15.18 -39.13
C GLU A 38 -18.78 16.03 -38.15
N LEU A 39 -17.85 16.86 -38.64
CA LEU A 39 -17.09 17.79 -37.80
C LEU A 39 -17.98 18.83 -37.10
N ARG A 40 -19.03 19.30 -37.78
CA ARG A 40 -20.00 20.24 -37.22
C ARG A 40 -20.81 19.61 -36.08
N GLU A 41 -21.27 18.37 -36.25
CA GLU A 41 -21.95 17.63 -35.17
C GLU A 41 -21.04 17.34 -33.97
N GLU A 42 -19.77 16.99 -34.22
CA GLU A 42 -18.78 16.86 -33.13
C GLU A 42 -18.59 18.19 -32.39
N ILE A 43 -18.43 19.31 -33.10
CA ILE A 43 -18.24 20.63 -32.46
C ILE A 43 -19.48 21.03 -31.66
N LYS A 44 -20.68 20.71 -32.12
CA LYS A 44 -21.91 21.00 -31.36
C LYS A 44 -21.96 20.28 -30.00
N PHE A 45 -21.38 19.11 -29.90
CA PHE A 45 -21.37 18.30 -28.69
C PHE A 45 -20.59 18.95 -27.54
N TYR A 46 -19.47 19.62 -27.85
CA TYR A 46 -18.59 20.19 -26.82
C TYR A 46 -19.04 21.60 -26.38
N ASP A 47 -18.73 21.97 -25.15
CA ASP A 47 -19.01 23.31 -24.60
C ASP A 47 -18.08 24.36 -25.19
N TYR A 48 -16.83 24.02 -25.43
CA TYR A 48 -15.82 24.85 -26.08
C TYR A 48 -14.85 24.01 -26.92
N ILE A 49 -14.08 24.65 -27.77
CA ILE A 49 -13.11 24.00 -28.67
C ILE A 49 -11.70 24.46 -28.31
N GLU A 50 -10.78 23.53 -28.21
CA GLU A 50 -9.36 23.80 -27.97
C GLU A 50 -8.56 23.81 -29.27
N ILE A 51 -7.65 24.79 -29.38
CA ILE A 51 -6.61 24.82 -30.39
C ILE A 51 -5.24 24.84 -29.72
N GLN A 52 -4.27 24.20 -30.35
CA GLN A 52 -2.91 24.08 -29.84
C GLN A 52 -1.91 24.78 -30.76
N PRO A 53 -0.71 25.14 -30.28
CA PRO A 53 0.37 25.62 -31.15
C PRO A 53 0.62 24.65 -32.31
N LEU A 54 0.77 25.17 -33.52
CA LEU A 54 1.01 24.33 -34.72
C LEU A 54 2.26 23.47 -34.57
N GLU A 55 3.28 23.97 -33.90
CA GLU A 55 4.53 23.26 -33.64
C GLU A 55 4.32 21.95 -32.85
N ASP A 56 3.33 21.92 -31.98
CA ASP A 56 3.02 20.75 -31.16
C ASP A 56 2.47 19.58 -32.02
N ALA A 57 1.96 19.89 -33.22
CA ALA A 57 1.46 18.92 -34.21
C ALA A 57 2.48 18.53 -35.30
N MET A 58 3.70 19.10 -35.29
CA MET A 58 4.75 18.82 -36.29
C MET A 58 5.06 17.33 -36.47
N TYR A 59 4.92 16.54 -35.39
CA TYR A 59 5.13 15.09 -35.47
C TYR A 59 4.19 14.39 -36.46
N LEU A 60 3.06 14.99 -36.80
CA LEU A 60 2.12 14.46 -37.80
C LEU A 60 2.66 14.64 -39.24
N VAL A 61 3.41 15.70 -39.46
CA VAL A 61 4.14 15.95 -40.71
C VAL A 61 5.34 14.97 -40.79
N ASP A 62 6.13 14.88 -39.73
CA ASP A 62 7.26 13.96 -39.68
C ASP A 62 6.87 12.49 -39.91
N ARG A 63 5.66 12.13 -39.55
CA ARG A 63 5.08 10.79 -39.79
C ARG A 63 4.44 10.65 -41.17
N GLY A 64 4.46 11.68 -41.98
CA GLY A 64 3.82 11.67 -43.31
C GLY A 64 2.29 11.53 -43.28
N LYS A 65 1.64 11.96 -42.17
CA LYS A 65 0.18 12.04 -42.12
C LYS A 65 -0.32 13.28 -42.90
N TYR A 66 0.44 14.37 -42.82
CA TYR A 66 0.24 15.59 -43.59
C TYR A 66 1.53 15.92 -44.33
N ASP A 67 1.41 16.64 -45.46
CA ASP A 67 2.58 16.94 -46.28
C ASP A 67 3.33 18.19 -45.77
N SER A 68 2.66 19.08 -45.04
CA SER A 68 3.27 20.30 -44.47
C SER A 68 2.51 20.80 -43.26
N ILE A 69 3.12 21.75 -42.55
CA ILE A 69 2.49 22.50 -41.44
C ILE A 69 1.28 23.31 -41.92
N ASP A 70 1.30 23.78 -43.20
CA ASP A 70 0.20 24.53 -43.78
C ASP A 70 -1.08 23.69 -43.91
N ASP A 71 -0.94 22.36 -44.04
CA ASP A 71 -2.09 21.45 -44.05
C ASP A 71 -2.76 21.44 -42.67
N ILE A 72 -1.98 21.44 -41.60
CA ILE A 72 -2.47 21.48 -40.22
C ILE A 72 -3.11 22.86 -39.94
N GLU A 73 -2.48 23.94 -40.38
CA GLU A 73 -3.02 25.28 -40.26
C GLU A 73 -4.39 25.41 -40.95
N ARG A 74 -4.52 24.87 -42.16
CA ARG A 74 -5.83 24.84 -42.90
C ARG A 74 -6.91 24.10 -42.12
N ILE A 75 -6.55 23.00 -41.46
CA ILE A 75 -7.48 22.24 -40.61
C ILE A 75 -7.91 23.09 -39.42
N TYR A 76 -6.97 23.72 -38.73
CA TYR A 76 -7.28 24.59 -37.59
C TYR A 76 -8.17 25.78 -38.00
N LYS A 77 -7.86 26.45 -39.09
CA LYS A 77 -8.71 27.52 -39.64
C LYS A 77 -10.13 27.03 -39.96
N ARG A 78 -10.27 25.82 -40.47
CA ARG A 78 -11.58 25.20 -40.72
C ARG A 78 -12.34 24.92 -39.43
N ILE A 79 -11.68 24.34 -38.43
CA ILE A 79 -12.28 24.08 -37.09
C ILE A 79 -12.74 25.41 -36.48
N ILE A 80 -11.87 26.43 -36.46
CA ILE A 80 -12.17 27.77 -35.97
C ILE A 80 -13.40 28.37 -36.66
N LYS A 81 -13.48 28.26 -38.00
CA LYS A 81 -14.62 28.75 -38.79
C LYS A 81 -15.92 28.09 -38.34
N ILE A 82 -15.95 26.75 -38.28
CA ILE A 82 -17.16 25.99 -37.89
C ILE A 82 -17.51 26.30 -36.41
N ALA A 83 -16.55 26.35 -35.54
CA ALA A 83 -16.78 26.67 -34.13
C ALA A 83 -17.42 28.07 -33.94
N LYS A 84 -16.98 29.07 -34.73
CA LYS A 84 -17.60 30.41 -34.78
C LYS A 84 -19.04 30.37 -35.30
N GLU A 85 -19.27 29.61 -36.36
CA GLU A 85 -20.64 29.43 -36.94
C GLU A 85 -21.59 28.78 -35.91
N GLU A 86 -21.10 27.79 -35.14
CA GLU A 86 -21.83 27.12 -34.06
C GLU A 86 -21.80 27.88 -32.72
N LYS A 87 -21.24 29.09 -32.71
CA LYS A 87 -21.15 29.97 -31.53
C LYS A 87 -20.44 29.34 -30.32
N LYS A 88 -19.47 28.48 -30.57
CA LYS A 88 -18.65 27.86 -29.52
C LYS A 88 -17.48 28.76 -29.14
N LEU A 89 -17.12 28.76 -27.85
CA LEU A 89 -15.88 29.38 -27.38
C LEU A 89 -14.69 28.61 -27.96
N ILE A 90 -13.65 29.34 -28.33
CA ILE A 90 -12.38 28.76 -28.79
C ILE A 90 -11.32 29.16 -27.80
N CYS A 91 -10.62 28.20 -27.23
CA CYS A 91 -9.54 28.40 -26.25
C CYS A 91 -8.22 27.88 -26.80
N ALA A 92 -7.15 28.61 -26.55
CA ALA A 92 -5.80 28.15 -26.84
C ALA A 92 -5.25 27.40 -25.63
N THR A 93 -4.78 26.17 -25.84
CA THR A 93 -4.19 25.31 -24.81
C THR A 93 -2.82 24.78 -25.24
N GLY A 94 -1.96 24.41 -24.29
CA GLY A 94 -0.57 24.03 -24.58
C GLY A 94 -0.27 22.53 -24.51
N ASP A 95 -1.26 21.64 -24.24
CA ASP A 95 -1.04 20.18 -24.04
C ASP A 95 0.17 19.88 -23.14
N VAL A 96 0.24 20.57 -21.98
CA VAL A 96 1.42 20.60 -21.11
C VAL A 96 1.76 19.22 -20.56
N HIS A 97 2.99 18.76 -20.79
CA HIS A 97 3.52 17.51 -20.31
C HIS A 97 4.77 17.65 -19.41
N PHE A 98 5.38 18.83 -19.38
CA PHE A 98 6.52 19.14 -18.51
C PHE A 98 6.58 20.64 -18.20
N LEU A 99 7.29 21.01 -17.13
CA LEU A 99 7.29 22.38 -16.59
C LEU A 99 8.12 23.34 -17.44
N ASP A 100 9.40 23.06 -17.55
CA ASP A 100 10.36 23.91 -18.26
C ASP A 100 10.72 23.32 -19.63
N LYS A 101 11.01 24.17 -20.61
CA LYS A 101 11.46 23.74 -21.95
C LYS A 101 12.66 22.78 -21.93
N ARG A 102 13.57 22.94 -20.95
CA ARG A 102 14.71 22.05 -20.74
C ARG A 102 14.32 20.62 -20.31
N ASP A 103 13.12 20.43 -19.76
CA ASP A 103 12.65 19.14 -19.25
C ASP A 103 12.16 18.19 -20.36
N LYS A 104 12.09 18.71 -21.61
CA LYS A 104 11.77 17.93 -22.81
C LYS A 104 12.57 16.62 -22.89
N VAL A 105 13.84 16.64 -22.51
CA VAL A 105 14.72 15.47 -22.53
C VAL A 105 14.19 14.33 -21.65
N TYR A 106 13.56 14.61 -20.51
CA TYR A 106 12.98 13.59 -19.65
C TYR A 106 11.80 12.89 -20.33
N ARG A 107 10.96 13.65 -21.04
CA ARG A 107 9.89 13.05 -21.86
C ARG A 107 10.46 12.20 -23.00
N GLU A 108 11.53 12.63 -23.65
CA GLU A 108 12.23 11.85 -24.68
C GLU A 108 12.72 10.52 -24.14
N VAL A 109 13.27 10.48 -22.92
CA VAL A 109 13.71 9.25 -22.25
C VAL A 109 12.55 8.25 -22.12
N PHE A 110 11.33 8.70 -21.78
CA PHE A 110 10.16 7.83 -21.73
C PHE A 110 9.69 7.36 -23.08
N ILE A 111 9.58 8.27 -24.04
CA ILE A 111 9.08 7.98 -25.39
C ILE A 111 9.96 6.97 -26.11
N THR A 112 11.28 7.04 -25.94
CA THR A 112 12.24 6.13 -26.59
C THR A 112 12.35 4.77 -25.94
N ASN A 113 11.75 4.57 -24.79
CA ASN A 113 11.79 3.28 -24.14
C ASN A 113 10.72 2.33 -24.70
N SER A 114 11.14 1.36 -25.51
CA SER A 114 10.25 0.35 -26.10
C SER A 114 9.50 -0.52 -25.08
N LYS A 115 9.94 -0.53 -23.82
CA LYS A 115 9.26 -1.24 -22.72
C LYS A 115 8.06 -0.48 -22.19
N ILE A 116 7.94 0.81 -22.49
CA ILE A 116 6.76 1.62 -22.17
C ILE A 116 5.77 1.43 -23.31
N GLN A 117 4.70 0.70 -23.03
CA GLN A 117 3.68 0.38 -24.02
C GLN A 117 2.33 0.94 -23.58
N ILE A 118 1.59 1.47 -24.54
CA ILE A 118 0.19 1.87 -24.40
C ILE A 118 -0.63 0.84 -25.18
N ASN A 119 -1.48 0.09 -24.48
CA ASN A 119 -2.28 -1.00 -25.08
C ASN A 119 -1.42 -1.99 -25.89
N GLY A 120 -0.27 -2.41 -25.33
CA GLY A 120 0.62 -3.36 -25.97
C GLY A 120 1.42 -2.83 -27.17
N LYS A 121 1.41 -1.51 -27.42
CA LYS A 121 2.14 -0.85 -28.51
C LYS A 121 3.08 0.22 -27.95
N PRO A 122 4.23 0.48 -28.59
CA PRO A 122 5.09 1.61 -28.24
C PRO A 122 4.32 2.93 -28.27
N HIS A 123 4.80 3.90 -27.49
CA HIS A 123 4.21 5.25 -27.49
C HIS A 123 4.03 5.79 -28.92
N PRO A 124 2.92 6.51 -29.21
CA PRO A 124 2.68 7.04 -30.56
C PRO A 124 3.80 7.91 -31.14
N LEU A 125 4.57 8.59 -30.29
CA LEU A 125 5.72 9.39 -30.70
C LEU A 125 7.05 8.59 -30.79
N PHE A 126 7.02 7.28 -30.48
CA PHE A 126 8.22 6.45 -30.53
C PHE A 126 8.73 6.28 -31.97
N VAL A 127 9.99 6.69 -32.19
CA VAL A 127 10.73 6.40 -33.41
C VAL A 127 12.09 5.84 -33.01
N ARG A 128 12.38 4.64 -33.47
CA ARG A 128 13.67 4.00 -33.19
C ARG A 128 14.82 4.85 -33.74
N ASN A 129 15.81 5.13 -32.89
CA ASN A 129 17.03 5.88 -33.22
C ASN A 129 16.84 7.39 -33.54
N ASN A 130 15.65 7.94 -33.36
CA ASN A 130 15.43 9.38 -33.52
C ASN A 130 14.31 9.93 -32.61
N PRO A 131 14.48 9.89 -31.29
CA PRO A 131 13.44 10.32 -30.36
C PRO A 131 13.15 11.83 -30.41
N ARG A 132 14.17 12.63 -30.72
CA ARG A 132 14.06 14.11 -30.69
C ARG A 132 13.25 14.68 -31.85
N ALA A 133 13.23 13.99 -32.97
CA ALA A 133 12.52 14.49 -34.16
C ALA A 133 11.00 14.56 -33.99
N LEU A 134 10.41 13.83 -33.03
CA LEU A 134 8.97 13.76 -32.87
C LEU A 134 8.44 14.29 -31.54
N THR A 135 9.33 14.73 -30.62
CA THR A 135 8.89 15.23 -29.33
C THR A 135 8.55 16.72 -29.44
N PRO A 136 7.27 17.13 -29.29
CA PRO A 136 6.88 18.54 -29.33
C PRO A 136 7.34 19.28 -28.08
N ASP A 137 7.34 20.62 -28.15
CA ASP A 137 7.74 21.53 -27.07
C ASP A 137 6.55 21.84 -26.14
N VAL A 138 5.93 20.82 -25.57
CA VAL A 138 4.72 20.91 -24.73
C VAL A 138 5.04 21.23 -23.27
N TYR A 139 5.74 22.34 -23.05
CA TYR A 139 6.04 22.86 -21.70
C TYR A 139 4.98 23.87 -21.24
N LEU A 140 4.99 24.19 -19.95
CA LEU A 140 4.10 25.21 -19.38
C LEU A 140 4.53 26.59 -19.86
N ARG A 141 3.90 27.08 -20.90
CA ARG A 141 4.14 28.42 -21.46
C ARG A 141 3.49 29.50 -20.60
N THR A 142 4.14 30.64 -20.50
CA THR A 142 3.52 31.87 -19.97
C THR A 142 2.48 32.41 -20.94
N THR A 143 1.66 33.34 -20.49
CA THR A 143 0.67 34.00 -21.37
C THR A 143 1.35 34.66 -22.58
N ASP A 144 2.48 35.35 -22.37
CA ASP A 144 3.20 36.03 -23.46
C ASP A 144 3.74 34.99 -24.47
N GLU A 145 4.33 33.89 -24.01
CA GLU A 145 4.78 32.82 -24.88
C GLU A 145 3.61 32.16 -25.65
N MET A 146 2.43 32.01 -25.02
CA MET A 146 1.24 31.47 -25.71
C MET A 146 0.72 32.43 -26.77
N LEU A 147 0.74 33.74 -26.54
CA LEU A 147 0.34 34.75 -27.54
C LEU A 147 1.21 34.68 -28.81
N GLU A 148 2.49 34.30 -28.68
CA GLU A 148 3.41 34.17 -29.82
C GLU A 148 3.19 32.87 -30.64
N CYS A 149 2.43 31.91 -30.12
CA CYS A 149 2.28 30.58 -30.73
C CYS A 149 1.30 30.47 -31.90
N PHE A 150 0.54 31.55 -32.21
CA PHE A 150 -0.54 31.51 -33.20
C PHE A 150 -0.37 32.56 -34.31
N PRO A 151 0.74 32.56 -35.06
CA PRO A 151 1.05 33.61 -36.06
C PRO A 151 0.09 33.64 -37.26
N TYR A 152 -0.77 32.66 -37.38
CA TYR A 152 -1.78 32.54 -38.44
C TYR A 152 -3.13 33.18 -38.09
N LEU A 153 -3.30 33.67 -36.88
CA LEU A 153 -4.46 34.41 -36.37
C LEU A 153 -4.17 35.91 -36.34
N SER A 154 -5.20 36.76 -36.25
CA SER A 154 -5.00 38.17 -35.90
C SER A 154 -4.63 38.31 -34.42
N ASP A 155 -4.03 39.48 -34.05
CA ASP A 155 -3.69 39.77 -32.65
C ASP A 155 -4.94 39.74 -31.75
N GLU A 156 -6.07 40.25 -32.23
CA GLU A 156 -7.35 40.25 -31.54
C GLU A 156 -7.88 38.83 -31.30
N GLU A 157 -7.84 37.95 -32.33
CA GLU A 157 -8.28 36.55 -32.20
C GLU A 157 -7.36 35.78 -31.29
N THR A 158 -6.05 36.02 -31.37
CA THR A 158 -5.06 35.37 -30.50
C THR A 158 -5.30 35.72 -29.04
N TYR A 159 -5.48 37.05 -28.75
CA TYR A 159 -5.80 37.49 -27.39
C TYR A 159 -7.15 36.94 -26.90
N GLU A 160 -8.15 36.93 -27.79
CA GLU A 160 -9.45 36.34 -27.46
C GLU A 160 -9.33 34.86 -27.02
N TYR A 161 -8.57 34.05 -27.78
CA TYR A 161 -8.50 32.60 -27.51
C TYR A 161 -7.55 32.26 -26.37
N VAL A 162 -6.44 32.99 -26.20
CA VAL A 162 -5.44 32.73 -25.16
C VAL A 162 -5.90 33.29 -23.80
N VAL A 163 -6.53 34.47 -23.78
CA VAL A 163 -6.83 35.18 -22.53
C VAL A 163 -8.33 35.27 -22.27
N THR A 164 -9.08 35.87 -23.17
CA THR A 164 -10.49 36.20 -22.90
C THR A 164 -11.35 34.96 -22.74
N ASN A 165 -11.26 34.01 -23.67
CA ASN A 165 -12.11 32.84 -23.68
C ASN A 165 -11.69 31.80 -22.63
N THR A 166 -10.41 31.67 -22.30
CA THR A 166 -9.94 30.82 -21.20
C THR A 166 -10.50 31.29 -19.86
N ASN A 167 -10.55 32.60 -19.62
CA ASN A 167 -11.21 33.16 -18.43
C ASN A 167 -12.73 32.91 -18.46
N LYS A 168 -13.41 33.09 -19.61
CA LYS A 168 -14.83 32.77 -19.70
C LYS A 168 -15.13 31.29 -19.39
N VAL A 169 -14.28 30.36 -19.83
CA VAL A 169 -14.44 28.93 -19.48
C VAL A 169 -14.26 28.72 -17.99
N ALA A 170 -13.27 29.39 -17.36
CA ALA A 170 -13.11 29.34 -15.91
C ALA A 170 -14.35 29.88 -15.17
N ASP A 171 -14.93 30.97 -15.66
CA ASP A 171 -16.16 31.57 -15.09
C ASP A 171 -17.41 30.70 -15.26
N MET A 172 -17.40 29.71 -16.19
CA MET A 172 -18.47 28.72 -16.34
C MET A 172 -18.48 27.67 -15.23
N ILE A 173 -17.39 27.52 -14.50
CA ILE A 173 -17.23 26.53 -13.43
C ILE A 173 -17.77 27.12 -12.13
N GLY A 174 -18.70 26.45 -11.47
CA GLY A 174 -19.24 26.89 -10.19
C GLY A 174 -18.22 26.75 -9.07
N ASP A 175 -18.26 27.70 -8.11
CA ASP A 175 -17.38 27.72 -6.94
C ASP A 175 -17.80 26.71 -5.85
N ASP A 176 -19.00 26.16 -5.95
CA ASP A 176 -19.61 25.23 -4.99
C ASP A 176 -19.39 23.75 -5.31
N ILE A 177 -18.59 23.44 -6.33
CA ILE A 177 -18.31 22.06 -6.74
C ILE A 177 -17.31 21.42 -5.77
N ILE A 178 -17.81 20.45 -5.00
CA ILE A 178 -16.99 19.65 -4.09
C ILE A 178 -16.50 18.41 -4.87
N VAL A 179 -15.22 18.37 -5.20
CA VAL A 179 -14.60 17.24 -5.94
C VAL A 179 -14.44 16.00 -5.05
N THR A 180 -14.08 16.21 -3.79
CA THR A 180 -13.94 15.16 -2.77
C THR A 180 -14.59 15.62 -1.48
N ARG A 181 -15.36 14.76 -0.84
CA ARG A 181 -15.99 15.08 0.45
C ARG A 181 -14.95 15.15 1.56
N GLU A 182 -15.19 15.98 2.56
CA GLU A 182 -14.37 16.03 3.77
C GLU A 182 -14.91 15.09 4.84
N GLY A 183 -14.02 14.48 5.62
CA GLY A 183 -14.37 13.57 6.72
C GLY A 183 -14.46 12.10 6.29
N LEU A 184 -14.51 11.22 7.29
CA LEU A 184 -14.57 9.78 7.11
C LEU A 184 -16.03 9.30 7.04
N TYR A 185 -16.35 8.52 6.04
CA TYR A 185 -17.66 7.93 5.77
C TYR A 185 -17.56 6.39 5.86
N PRO A 186 -17.70 5.81 7.05
CA PRO A 186 -17.70 4.36 7.20
C PRO A 186 -19.01 3.76 6.70
N PRO A 187 -18.99 2.52 6.16
CA PRO A 187 -20.21 1.80 5.83
C PRO A 187 -21.03 1.56 7.11
N SER A 188 -22.34 1.46 6.98
CA SER A 188 -23.25 1.20 8.10
C SER A 188 -23.76 -0.25 8.09
N ILE A 189 -23.87 -0.84 9.27
CA ILE A 189 -24.52 -2.13 9.50
C ILE A 189 -25.52 -1.92 10.65
N GLU A 190 -26.75 -2.34 10.45
CA GLU A 190 -27.81 -2.18 11.43
C GLU A 190 -27.47 -2.86 12.76
N ASN A 191 -27.59 -2.11 13.87
CA ASN A 191 -27.33 -2.55 15.24
C ASN A 191 -25.91 -3.13 15.46
N VAL A 192 -24.90 -2.67 14.70
CA VAL A 192 -23.54 -3.24 14.75
C VAL A 192 -22.91 -3.12 16.13
N ASP A 193 -23.16 -2.06 16.87
CA ASP A 193 -22.63 -1.84 18.22
C ASP A 193 -23.13 -2.91 19.19
N VAL A 194 -24.42 -3.25 19.11
CA VAL A 194 -25.04 -4.31 19.92
C VAL A 194 -24.49 -5.68 19.51
N LYS A 195 -24.44 -5.96 18.21
CA LYS A 195 -23.92 -7.23 17.67
C LYS A 195 -22.48 -7.49 18.09
N LEU A 196 -21.60 -6.48 17.99
CA LEU A 196 -20.20 -6.60 18.41
C LEU A 196 -20.10 -6.86 19.93
N ARG A 197 -20.84 -6.10 20.73
CA ARG A 197 -20.85 -6.26 22.19
C ARG A 197 -21.35 -7.64 22.60
N GLU A 198 -22.44 -8.13 22.03
CA GLU A 198 -22.98 -9.47 22.29
C GLU A 198 -22.00 -10.57 21.90
N LEU A 199 -21.37 -10.45 20.72
CA LEU A 199 -20.34 -11.39 20.25
C LEU A 199 -19.16 -11.47 21.22
N CYS A 200 -18.61 -10.31 21.61
CA CYS A 200 -17.47 -10.25 22.51
C CYS A 200 -17.81 -10.80 23.90
N ASN A 201 -18.94 -10.43 24.47
CA ASN A 201 -19.39 -10.94 25.77
C ASN A 201 -19.61 -12.46 25.72
N LYS A 202 -20.28 -12.97 24.70
CA LYS A 202 -20.49 -14.41 24.50
C LYS A 202 -19.16 -15.17 24.52
N ASN A 203 -18.17 -14.69 23.78
CA ASN A 203 -16.86 -15.33 23.68
C ASN A 203 -16.02 -15.15 24.95
N ALA A 204 -16.12 -14.02 25.65
CA ALA A 204 -15.49 -13.80 26.94
C ALA A 204 -16.02 -14.79 27.98
N HIS A 205 -17.35 -14.93 28.09
CA HIS A 205 -17.95 -15.92 29.01
C HIS A 205 -17.64 -17.38 28.62
N ALA A 206 -17.58 -17.69 27.32
CA ALA A 206 -17.18 -19.01 26.84
C ALA A 206 -15.72 -19.35 27.21
N THR A 207 -14.86 -18.33 27.31
CA THR A 207 -13.43 -18.48 27.64
C THR A 207 -13.17 -18.47 29.13
N TYR A 208 -13.71 -17.47 29.86
CA TYR A 208 -13.37 -17.18 31.26
C TYR A 208 -14.46 -17.60 32.27
N GLY A 209 -15.61 -18.11 31.82
CA GLY A 209 -16.71 -18.59 32.67
C GLY A 209 -17.84 -17.57 32.86
N GLU A 210 -18.88 -17.97 33.62
CA GLU A 210 -20.08 -17.15 33.82
C GLU A 210 -19.78 -15.83 34.57
N VAL A 211 -18.83 -15.85 35.50
CA VAL A 211 -18.35 -14.67 36.23
C VAL A 211 -16.99 -14.30 35.67
N LEU A 212 -16.93 -13.19 34.95
CA LEU A 212 -15.68 -12.70 34.38
C LEU A 212 -14.75 -12.14 35.48
N PRO A 213 -13.45 -12.44 35.44
CA PRO A 213 -12.47 -11.75 36.29
C PRO A 213 -12.50 -10.23 36.06
N GLU A 214 -12.24 -9.45 37.09
CA GLU A 214 -12.26 -7.99 37.02
C GLU A 214 -11.32 -7.45 35.91
N ILE A 215 -10.12 -7.99 35.80
CA ILE A 215 -9.14 -7.62 34.78
C ILE A 215 -9.67 -7.85 33.34
N VAL A 216 -10.46 -8.92 33.13
CA VAL A 216 -11.07 -9.25 31.84
C VAL A 216 -12.23 -8.30 31.55
N SER A 217 -13.17 -8.14 32.49
CA SER A 217 -14.36 -7.30 32.31
C SER A 217 -13.98 -5.83 32.17
N ALA A 218 -13.05 -5.32 32.98
CA ALA A 218 -12.59 -3.94 32.90
C ALA A 218 -11.89 -3.65 31.54
N ARG A 219 -11.02 -4.55 31.09
CA ARG A 219 -10.34 -4.39 29.79
C ARG A 219 -11.33 -4.43 28.63
N LEU A 220 -12.25 -5.40 28.62
CA LEU A 220 -13.25 -5.55 27.58
C LEU A 220 -14.16 -4.32 27.49
N GLU A 221 -14.68 -3.85 28.62
CA GLU A 221 -15.59 -2.68 28.64
C GLU A 221 -14.86 -1.40 28.24
N LYS A 222 -13.62 -1.18 28.71
CA LYS A 222 -12.79 -0.05 28.30
C LYS A 222 -12.62 -0.01 26.78
N GLU A 223 -12.28 -1.15 26.17
CA GLU A 223 -12.06 -1.21 24.72
C GLU A 223 -13.36 -1.09 23.92
N LEU A 224 -14.44 -1.83 24.30
CA LEU A 224 -15.74 -1.75 23.62
C LEU A 224 -16.31 -0.35 23.66
N SER A 225 -16.25 0.33 24.82
CA SER A 225 -16.75 1.70 24.94
C SER A 225 -16.00 2.66 24.02
N ASN A 226 -14.68 2.51 23.88
CA ASN A 226 -13.88 3.33 22.96
C ASN A 226 -14.19 3.03 21.50
N VAL A 227 -14.24 1.75 21.12
CA VAL A 227 -14.53 1.30 19.74
C VAL A 227 -15.93 1.78 19.30
N ILE A 228 -16.95 1.64 20.16
CA ILE A 228 -18.32 2.07 19.86
C ILE A 228 -18.41 3.59 19.80
N LYS A 229 -17.86 4.29 20.79
CA LYS A 229 -17.89 5.76 20.85
C LYS A 229 -17.33 6.43 19.60
N HIS A 230 -16.29 5.85 18.99
CA HIS A 230 -15.64 6.40 17.79
C HIS A 230 -16.21 5.82 16.48
N GLY A 231 -17.27 5.01 16.53
CA GLY A 231 -17.90 4.43 15.34
C GLY A 231 -17.09 3.33 14.65
N PHE A 232 -16.14 2.70 15.35
CA PHE A 232 -15.27 1.66 14.78
C PHE A 232 -15.87 0.25 14.87
N ALA A 233 -17.01 0.07 15.49
CA ALA A 233 -17.65 -1.25 15.66
C ALA A 233 -17.89 -1.96 14.32
N VAL A 234 -18.20 -1.21 13.28
CA VAL A 234 -18.42 -1.76 11.94
C VAL A 234 -17.16 -2.40 11.38
N ILE A 235 -15.98 -1.81 11.61
CA ILE A 235 -14.69 -2.33 11.13
C ILE A 235 -14.38 -3.67 11.81
N TYR A 236 -14.53 -3.71 13.14
CA TYR A 236 -14.32 -4.94 13.91
C TYR A 236 -15.31 -6.04 13.52
N PHE A 237 -16.58 -5.69 13.33
CA PHE A 237 -17.60 -6.68 12.97
C PHE A 237 -17.36 -7.30 11.60
N ILE A 238 -17.00 -6.49 10.60
CA ILE A 238 -16.67 -6.97 9.26
C ILE A 238 -15.43 -7.88 9.30
N ALA A 239 -14.38 -7.45 10.01
CA ALA A 239 -13.17 -8.25 10.16
C ALA A 239 -13.47 -9.62 10.82
N SER A 240 -14.33 -9.62 11.86
CA SER A 240 -14.79 -10.84 12.52
C SER A 240 -15.55 -11.77 11.55
N GLU A 241 -16.47 -11.24 10.75
CA GLU A 241 -17.22 -12.03 9.77
C GLU A 241 -16.31 -12.62 8.67
N LEU A 242 -15.36 -11.83 8.17
CA LEU A 242 -14.38 -12.31 7.18
C LEU A 242 -13.52 -13.46 7.75
N VAL A 243 -13.07 -13.34 9.00
CA VAL A 243 -12.29 -14.39 9.66
C VAL A 243 -13.16 -15.62 9.91
N ARG A 244 -14.41 -15.45 10.35
CA ARG A 244 -15.36 -16.54 10.60
C ARG A 244 -15.57 -17.39 9.34
N VAL A 245 -15.90 -16.77 8.21
CA VAL A 245 -16.17 -17.52 6.96
C VAL A 245 -14.91 -18.23 6.43
N SER A 246 -13.73 -17.64 6.61
CA SER A 246 -12.48 -18.30 6.25
C SER A 246 -12.19 -19.53 7.11
N ASN A 247 -12.37 -19.39 8.43
CA ASN A 247 -12.18 -20.49 9.38
C ASN A 247 -13.19 -21.63 9.16
N GLU A 248 -14.45 -21.31 8.86
CA GLU A 248 -15.48 -22.30 8.51
C GLU A 248 -15.15 -23.05 7.22
N ALA A 249 -14.47 -22.39 6.27
CA ALA A 249 -13.92 -23.02 5.08
C ALA A 249 -12.63 -23.82 5.33
N GLY A 250 -12.14 -23.84 6.58
CA GLY A 250 -10.96 -24.58 7.01
C GLY A 250 -9.64 -23.86 6.78
N TYR A 251 -9.65 -22.56 6.48
CA TYR A 251 -8.44 -21.74 6.33
C TYR A 251 -8.32 -20.79 7.51
N LEU A 252 -7.33 -21.01 8.37
CA LEU A 252 -7.03 -20.08 9.47
C LEU A 252 -6.61 -18.73 8.94
N VAL A 253 -7.01 -17.67 9.63
CA VAL A 253 -6.59 -16.31 9.33
C VAL A 253 -5.56 -15.86 10.36
N GLY A 254 -4.41 -15.39 9.91
CA GLY A 254 -3.41 -14.79 10.78
C GLY A 254 -3.64 -13.28 10.93
N SER A 255 -3.60 -12.77 12.15
CA SER A 255 -3.54 -11.32 12.36
C SER A 255 -2.11 -10.81 12.15
N ARG A 256 -1.99 -9.57 11.65
CA ARG A 256 -0.71 -8.89 11.51
C ARG A 256 -0.81 -7.43 11.99
N GLY A 257 0.34 -6.79 12.14
CA GLY A 257 0.34 -5.40 12.63
C GLY A 257 -0.05 -5.32 14.10
N SER A 258 -0.85 -4.32 14.45
CA SER A 258 -1.18 -4.00 15.84
C SER A 258 -2.56 -4.46 16.30
N VAL A 259 -3.35 -5.12 15.46
CA VAL A 259 -4.73 -5.55 15.82
C VAL A 259 -4.77 -6.50 17.02
N GLY A 260 -3.75 -7.36 17.17
CA GLY A 260 -3.63 -8.25 18.33
C GLY A 260 -3.35 -7.55 19.68
N SER A 261 -3.19 -6.22 19.69
CA SER A 261 -3.17 -5.43 20.93
C SER A 261 -4.57 -5.14 21.48
N SER A 262 -5.64 -5.44 20.70
CA SER A 262 -7.02 -5.25 21.12
C SER A 262 -7.63 -6.55 21.65
N PHE A 263 -8.08 -6.52 22.90
CA PHE A 263 -8.82 -7.63 23.50
C PHE A 263 -10.21 -7.81 22.88
N VAL A 264 -10.83 -6.73 22.41
CA VAL A 264 -12.05 -6.80 21.59
C VAL A 264 -11.79 -7.59 20.31
N ALA A 265 -10.63 -7.40 19.64
CA ALA A 265 -10.28 -8.18 18.46
C ALA A 265 -10.13 -9.68 18.77
N THR A 266 -9.58 -10.03 19.94
CA THR A 266 -9.48 -11.42 20.41
C THR A 266 -10.87 -11.98 20.69
N MET A 267 -11.70 -11.27 21.43
CA MET A 267 -13.05 -11.72 21.79
C MET A 267 -14.02 -11.70 20.60
N ALA A 268 -13.79 -10.86 19.61
CA ALA A 268 -14.53 -10.91 18.34
C ALA A 268 -14.04 -12.03 17.39
N GLY A 269 -12.99 -12.78 17.75
CA GLY A 269 -12.43 -13.86 16.93
C GLY A 269 -11.59 -13.39 15.75
N ILE A 270 -11.17 -12.13 15.72
CA ILE A 270 -10.34 -11.53 14.66
C ILE A 270 -8.87 -11.96 14.82
N SER A 271 -8.38 -12.03 16.06
CA SER A 271 -7.00 -12.38 16.38
C SER A 271 -6.95 -13.50 17.41
N GLU A 272 -5.94 -14.37 17.29
CA GLU A 272 -5.63 -15.38 18.33
C GLU A 272 -4.68 -14.84 19.41
N VAL A 273 -4.15 -13.63 19.24
CA VAL A 273 -3.28 -12.97 20.23
C VAL A 273 -4.11 -12.46 21.38
N ASN A 274 -3.84 -12.95 22.59
CA ASN A 274 -4.49 -12.47 23.83
C ASN A 274 -3.62 -11.38 24.49
N PRO A 275 -4.01 -10.08 24.45
CA PRO A 275 -3.17 -9.00 24.96
C PRO A 275 -3.18 -8.84 26.48
N LEU A 276 -3.95 -9.63 27.20
CA LEU A 276 -4.00 -9.58 28.67
C LEU A 276 -2.65 -9.97 29.31
N ALA A 277 -2.51 -9.70 30.59
CA ALA A 277 -1.38 -10.18 31.38
C ALA A 277 -1.29 -11.72 31.37
N PRO A 278 -0.09 -12.32 31.56
CA PRO A 278 0.09 -13.76 31.61
C PRO A 278 -0.80 -14.41 32.68
N HIS A 279 -1.50 -15.47 32.29
CA HIS A 279 -2.43 -16.17 33.18
C HIS A 279 -2.66 -17.61 32.72
N TYR A 280 -3.15 -18.44 33.63
CA TYR A 280 -3.64 -19.78 33.33
C TYR A 280 -5.14 -19.79 33.11
N ILE A 281 -5.61 -20.60 32.17
CA ILE A 281 -7.04 -20.87 31.94
C ILE A 281 -7.27 -22.38 31.88
N CYS A 282 -8.22 -22.89 32.62
CA CYS A 282 -8.69 -24.25 32.48
C CYS A 282 -9.69 -24.37 31.31
N PRO A 283 -9.40 -25.14 30.26
CA PRO A 283 -10.33 -25.28 29.13
C PRO A 283 -11.64 -25.96 29.51
N HIS A 284 -11.64 -26.75 30.60
CA HIS A 284 -12.81 -27.51 31.05
C HIS A 284 -13.74 -26.71 31.97
N CYS A 285 -13.25 -26.26 33.13
CA CYS A 285 -14.10 -25.57 34.14
C CYS A 285 -13.96 -24.05 34.12
N LYS A 286 -13.14 -23.48 33.24
CA LYS A 286 -12.91 -22.04 33.07
C LYS A 286 -12.23 -21.36 34.26
N HIS A 287 -11.79 -22.13 35.27
CA HIS A 287 -10.95 -21.58 36.34
C HIS A 287 -9.73 -20.89 35.74
N ASN A 288 -9.43 -19.71 36.22
CA ASN A 288 -8.32 -18.88 35.71
C ASN A 288 -7.52 -18.29 36.87
N GLU A 289 -6.23 -18.06 36.62
CA GLU A 289 -5.30 -17.51 37.59
C GLU A 289 -4.40 -16.50 36.87
N PHE A 290 -4.60 -15.20 37.15
CA PHE A 290 -3.71 -14.16 36.65
C PHE A 290 -2.50 -14.06 37.56
N LEU A 291 -1.32 -13.84 36.96
CA LEU A 291 -0.07 -13.72 37.66
C LEU A 291 0.25 -12.24 37.93
N ASP A 292 1.01 -12.00 38.99
CA ASP A 292 1.52 -10.66 39.31
C ASP A 292 2.46 -10.17 38.20
N GLU A 293 2.47 -8.85 38.00
CA GLU A 293 3.35 -8.23 37.03
C GLU A 293 4.84 -8.57 37.27
N GLY A 294 5.55 -8.87 36.20
CA GLY A 294 6.99 -9.16 36.22
C GLY A 294 7.39 -10.58 36.62
N VAL A 295 6.44 -11.47 36.97
CA VAL A 295 6.75 -12.87 37.31
C VAL A 295 7.18 -13.66 36.08
N ILE A 296 6.48 -13.47 34.95
CA ILE A 296 6.82 -14.06 33.67
C ILE A 296 6.43 -13.10 32.53
N ALA A 297 7.21 -13.08 31.46
CA ALA A 297 7.04 -12.12 30.38
C ALA A 297 5.92 -12.49 29.40
N ASP A 298 5.62 -13.79 29.24
CA ASP A 298 4.65 -14.31 28.28
C ASP A 298 3.92 -15.53 28.82
N GLY A 299 2.62 -15.60 28.62
CA GLY A 299 1.77 -16.70 29.10
C GLY A 299 2.09 -18.05 28.47
N TYR A 300 2.63 -18.07 27.27
CA TYR A 300 3.02 -19.33 26.60
C TYR A 300 4.31 -19.93 27.16
N ASP A 301 5.07 -19.19 27.95
CA ASP A 301 6.24 -19.69 28.68
C ASP A 301 5.89 -20.23 30.08
N LEU A 302 4.60 -20.21 30.44
CA LEU A 302 4.14 -20.75 31.72
C LEU A 302 4.37 -22.26 31.84
N PRO A 303 4.90 -22.76 32.98
CA PRO A 303 5.04 -24.18 33.19
C PRO A 303 3.71 -24.92 33.15
N ASP A 304 3.73 -26.19 32.74
CA ASP A 304 2.56 -27.04 32.78
C ASP A 304 1.96 -27.13 34.18
N LYS A 305 0.66 -26.90 34.27
CA LYS A 305 -0.08 -26.91 35.53
C LYS A 305 -1.43 -27.60 35.37
N ASN A 306 -1.84 -28.39 36.37
CA ASN A 306 -3.19 -28.93 36.43
C ASN A 306 -4.12 -28.00 37.22
N CYS A 307 -5.34 -27.90 36.76
CA CYS A 307 -6.37 -27.08 37.39
C CYS A 307 -6.64 -27.57 38.83
N PRO A 308 -6.55 -26.68 39.84
CA PRO A 308 -6.81 -27.06 41.25
C PRO A 308 -8.29 -27.40 41.49
N VAL A 309 -9.19 -27.01 40.61
CA VAL A 309 -10.65 -27.25 40.74
C VAL A 309 -11.08 -28.57 40.13
N CYS A 310 -10.61 -28.90 38.91
CA CYS A 310 -11.11 -30.08 38.18
C CYS A 310 -10.02 -31.03 37.69
N GLY A 311 -8.75 -30.77 37.97
CA GLY A 311 -7.63 -31.64 37.64
C GLY A 311 -7.19 -31.66 36.19
N HIS A 312 -7.92 -31.00 35.27
CA HIS A 312 -7.53 -30.94 33.85
C HIS A 312 -6.31 -30.01 33.66
N LYS A 313 -5.51 -30.29 32.61
CA LYS A 313 -4.36 -29.46 32.26
C LYS A 313 -4.83 -28.04 31.88
N MET A 314 -4.26 -27.03 32.50
CA MET A 314 -4.51 -25.63 32.20
C MET A 314 -3.66 -25.17 31.01
N LYS A 315 -4.14 -24.16 30.30
CA LYS A 315 -3.39 -23.46 29.24
C LYS A 315 -2.82 -22.17 29.80
N GLY A 316 -1.57 -21.87 29.46
CA GLY A 316 -1.00 -20.55 29.63
C GLY A 316 -1.48 -19.63 28.50
N GLU A 317 -1.82 -18.38 28.83
CA GLU A 317 -2.31 -17.35 27.90
C GLU A 317 -1.83 -15.97 28.35
N GLY A 318 -1.88 -15.00 27.43
CA GLY A 318 -1.61 -13.59 27.74
C GLY A 318 -0.19 -13.15 27.39
N HIS A 319 -0.09 -12.05 26.66
CA HIS A 319 1.17 -11.52 26.11
C HIS A 319 1.51 -10.12 26.63
N ASN A 320 0.73 -9.59 27.56
CA ASN A 320 0.92 -8.27 28.19
C ASN A 320 1.13 -7.13 27.16
N ILE A 321 0.13 -6.89 26.32
CA ILE A 321 0.19 -5.86 25.27
C ILE A 321 -0.80 -4.73 25.58
N PRO A 322 -0.34 -3.47 25.69
CA PRO A 322 -1.22 -2.34 25.94
C PRO A 322 -2.15 -2.03 24.75
N PHE A 323 -3.41 -1.73 25.02
CA PHE A 323 -4.39 -1.33 23.98
C PHE A 323 -4.01 -0.01 23.31
N GLU A 324 -3.41 0.89 24.04
CA GLU A 324 -3.00 2.21 23.60
C GLU A 324 -2.04 2.16 22.41
N THR A 325 -1.28 1.08 22.26
CA THR A 325 -0.39 0.88 21.10
C THR A 325 -1.15 0.69 19.79
N PHE A 326 -2.44 0.32 19.84
CA PHE A 326 -3.30 0.17 18.67
C PHE A 326 -4.04 1.48 18.31
N LEU A 327 -4.87 1.99 19.19
CA LEU A 327 -5.73 3.15 18.91
C LEU A 327 -5.27 4.47 19.54
N GLY A 328 -4.21 4.48 20.35
CA GLY A 328 -3.82 5.63 21.16
C GLY A 328 -4.61 5.73 22.47
N PHE A 329 -4.23 6.68 23.33
CA PHE A 329 -4.91 6.87 24.63
C PHE A 329 -6.35 7.34 24.51
N ASN A 330 -6.66 8.13 23.48
CA ASN A 330 -7.99 8.68 23.25
C ASN A 330 -8.79 7.86 22.23
N ALA A 331 -8.22 6.75 21.73
CA ALA A 331 -8.76 5.95 20.63
C ALA A 331 -9.12 6.79 19.39
N ASP A 332 -8.29 7.80 19.10
CA ASP A 332 -8.48 8.78 18.03
C ASP A 332 -7.88 8.35 16.68
N LYS A 333 -7.18 7.20 16.66
CA LYS A 333 -6.71 6.59 15.43
C LYS A 333 -7.76 5.64 14.85
N VAL A 334 -7.98 5.73 13.54
CA VAL A 334 -8.77 4.71 12.83
C VAL A 334 -8.06 3.36 12.95
N PRO A 335 -8.74 2.29 13.37
CA PRO A 335 -8.14 0.96 13.47
C PRO A 335 -7.73 0.44 12.10
N ASP A 336 -6.48 0.01 11.99
CA ASP A 336 -5.93 -0.67 10.82
C ASP A 336 -5.92 -2.18 11.14
N ILE A 337 -6.90 -2.90 10.59
CA ILE A 337 -7.07 -4.34 10.83
C ILE A 337 -6.53 -5.11 9.62
N ASP A 338 -5.25 -5.45 9.69
CA ASP A 338 -4.56 -6.25 8.69
C ASP A 338 -4.73 -7.74 8.96
N LEU A 339 -5.21 -8.47 7.96
CA LEU A 339 -5.49 -9.90 8.06
C LEU A 339 -4.83 -10.69 6.92
N ASN A 340 -4.10 -11.74 7.29
CA ASN A 340 -3.47 -12.68 6.37
C ASN A 340 -4.41 -13.85 6.09
N PHE A 341 -5.02 -13.85 4.93
CA PHE A 341 -5.82 -14.96 4.43
C PHE A 341 -4.95 -15.93 3.62
N SER A 342 -5.34 -17.17 3.52
CA SER A 342 -4.75 -18.06 2.52
C SER A 342 -4.91 -17.46 1.13
N GLY A 343 -3.83 -17.47 0.31
CA GLY A 343 -3.90 -17.01 -1.07
C GLY A 343 -4.96 -17.75 -1.91
N GLU A 344 -5.29 -18.99 -1.53
CA GLU A 344 -6.34 -19.78 -2.17
C GLU A 344 -7.75 -19.33 -1.79
N TYR A 345 -7.93 -18.82 -0.57
CA TYR A 345 -9.23 -18.36 -0.06
C TYR A 345 -9.45 -16.85 -0.25
N GLN A 346 -8.41 -16.05 -0.41
CA GLN A 346 -8.48 -14.59 -0.54
C GLN A 346 -9.53 -14.10 -1.57
N PRO A 347 -9.63 -14.68 -2.79
CA PRO A 347 -10.67 -14.25 -3.74
C PRO A 347 -12.09 -14.43 -3.21
N LYS A 348 -12.34 -15.50 -2.44
CA LYS A 348 -13.64 -15.77 -1.80
C LYS A 348 -13.91 -14.78 -0.68
N ALA A 349 -12.89 -14.44 0.13
CA ALA A 349 -13.01 -13.41 1.17
C ALA A 349 -13.31 -12.04 0.56
N HIS A 350 -12.66 -11.67 -0.56
CA HIS A 350 -13.00 -10.47 -1.31
C HIS A 350 -14.46 -10.49 -1.80
N ALA A 351 -14.88 -11.59 -2.43
CA ALA A 351 -16.26 -11.73 -2.92
C ALA A 351 -17.30 -11.66 -1.78
N TYR A 352 -16.97 -12.14 -0.59
CA TYR A 352 -17.85 -12.07 0.57
C TYR A 352 -18.17 -10.63 1.00
N THR A 353 -17.27 -9.67 0.80
CA THR A 353 -17.55 -8.26 1.07
C THR A 353 -18.70 -7.73 0.19
N LYS A 354 -18.81 -8.20 -1.06
CA LYS A 354 -19.96 -7.87 -1.94
C LYS A 354 -21.27 -8.45 -1.41
N THR A 355 -21.22 -9.61 -0.75
CA THR A 355 -22.40 -10.21 -0.11
C THR A 355 -22.89 -9.38 1.08
N ILE A 356 -21.97 -8.75 1.82
CA ILE A 356 -22.32 -7.91 2.99
C ILE A 356 -22.89 -6.56 2.54
N PHE A 357 -22.26 -5.88 1.57
CA PHE A 357 -22.52 -4.49 1.24
C PHE A 357 -23.21 -4.26 -0.12
N GLY A 358 -23.34 -5.29 -0.95
CA GLY A 358 -23.82 -5.16 -2.31
C GLY A 358 -22.68 -4.90 -3.31
N GLU A 359 -22.91 -5.27 -4.56
CA GLU A 359 -21.90 -5.25 -5.61
C GLU A 359 -21.48 -3.83 -6.01
N ASP A 360 -22.42 -2.87 -5.96
CA ASP A 360 -22.19 -1.49 -6.35
C ASP A 360 -21.48 -0.63 -5.31
N HIS A 361 -21.31 -1.16 -4.09
CA HIS A 361 -20.64 -0.46 -2.98
C HIS A 361 -19.24 -0.98 -2.68
N VAL A 362 -18.75 -2.00 -3.40
CA VAL A 362 -17.46 -2.64 -3.10
C VAL A 362 -16.52 -2.56 -4.28
N PHE A 363 -15.34 -1.98 -4.07
CA PHE A 363 -14.33 -1.74 -5.10
C PHE A 363 -12.96 -2.21 -4.64
N ARG A 364 -12.09 -2.57 -5.59
CA ARG A 364 -10.65 -2.73 -5.30
C ARG A 364 -10.03 -1.36 -5.08
N ALA A 365 -9.13 -1.25 -4.11
CA ALA A 365 -8.38 -0.03 -3.90
C ALA A 365 -7.44 0.23 -5.08
N GLY A 366 -7.49 1.43 -5.65
CA GLY A 366 -6.59 1.85 -6.72
C GLY A 366 -5.20 2.17 -6.20
N THR A 367 -4.19 1.92 -7.02
CA THR A 367 -2.81 2.33 -6.78
C THR A 367 -2.26 3.06 -7.99
N ILE A 368 -1.40 4.04 -7.75
CA ILE A 368 -0.64 4.71 -8.80
C ILE A 368 0.84 4.38 -8.61
N SER A 369 1.38 3.58 -9.52
CA SER A 369 2.81 3.28 -9.50
C SER A 369 3.61 4.34 -10.23
N THR A 370 4.74 4.73 -9.65
CA THR A 370 5.70 5.66 -10.20
C THR A 370 6.98 4.96 -10.63
N VAL A 371 7.81 5.65 -11.41
CA VAL A 371 9.09 5.12 -11.86
C VAL A 371 10.09 5.18 -10.71
N ALA A 372 10.58 4.03 -10.26
CA ALA A 372 11.62 3.92 -9.24
C ALA A 372 13.01 4.29 -9.82
N GLU A 373 13.92 4.75 -8.97
CA GLU A 373 15.26 5.23 -9.36
C GLU A 373 16.04 4.23 -10.23
N LYS A 374 16.09 2.94 -9.83
CA LYS A 374 16.76 1.91 -10.64
C LYS A 374 16.13 1.71 -12.02
N THR A 375 14.81 1.84 -12.10
CA THR A 375 14.08 1.75 -13.37
C THR A 375 14.38 2.97 -14.24
N ALA A 376 14.37 4.16 -13.65
CA ALA A 376 14.69 5.42 -14.32
C ALA A 376 16.11 5.41 -14.89
N TYR A 377 17.08 4.88 -14.13
CA TYR A 377 18.45 4.72 -14.61
C TYR A 377 18.55 3.76 -15.81
N GLY A 378 17.77 2.67 -15.78
CA GLY A 378 17.64 1.76 -16.93
C GLY A 378 17.04 2.44 -18.17
N TYR A 379 16.07 3.35 -17.97
CA TYR A 379 15.51 4.14 -19.06
C TYR A 379 16.50 5.13 -19.65
N ALA A 380 17.29 5.82 -18.80
CA ALA A 380 18.33 6.73 -19.24
C ALA A 380 19.43 6.00 -20.05
N LYS A 381 19.80 4.78 -19.64
CA LYS A 381 20.73 3.94 -20.43
C LYS A 381 20.17 3.57 -21.79
N ALA A 382 18.93 3.08 -21.85
CA ALA A 382 18.29 2.73 -23.12
C ALA A 382 18.14 3.95 -24.05
N TYR A 383 17.89 5.14 -23.49
CA TYR A 383 17.89 6.39 -24.25
C TYR A 383 19.26 6.70 -24.85
N ALA A 384 20.34 6.58 -24.07
CA ALA A 384 21.70 6.78 -24.57
C ALA A 384 22.07 5.78 -25.68
N GLU A 385 21.72 4.50 -25.50
CA GLU A 385 21.91 3.45 -26.51
C GLU A 385 21.15 3.76 -27.81
N ASN A 386 19.90 4.20 -27.72
CA ASN A 386 19.09 4.58 -28.90
C ASN A 386 19.66 5.77 -29.66
N LEU A 387 20.45 6.62 -29.00
CA LEU A 387 21.14 7.77 -29.61
C LEU A 387 22.57 7.46 -30.04
N GLY A 388 23.09 6.24 -29.79
CA GLY A 388 24.50 5.88 -30.06
C GLY A 388 25.50 6.63 -29.18
N LEU A 389 25.11 6.97 -27.95
CA LEU A 389 25.90 7.72 -26.97
C LEU A 389 26.43 6.87 -25.83
N GLU A 390 26.23 5.55 -25.85
CA GLU A 390 26.56 4.62 -24.77
C GLU A 390 28.01 4.68 -24.31
N ASP A 391 28.93 4.87 -25.23
CA ASP A 391 30.39 4.94 -24.95
C ASP A 391 30.85 6.36 -24.56
N ASN A 392 30.05 7.38 -24.80
CA ASN A 392 30.42 8.80 -24.63
C ASN A 392 29.66 9.53 -23.52
N ILE A 393 28.63 8.91 -22.95
CA ILE A 393 27.82 9.55 -21.89
C ILE A 393 28.43 9.30 -20.51
N ARG A 394 28.57 10.34 -19.71
CA ARG A 394 29.05 10.20 -18.32
C ARG A 394 27.98 9.63 -17.42
N SER A 395 28.41 8.83 -16.41
CA SER A 395 27.49 8.28 -15.39
C SER A 395 26.71 9.37 -14.65
N ALA A 396 27.32 10.55 -14.43
CA ALA A 396 26.65 11.68 -13.81
C ALA A 396 25.48 12.23 -14.67
N GLU A 397 25.61 12.20 -16.00
CA GLU A 397 24.54 12.60 -16.90
C GLU A 397 23.42 11.55 -16.93
N LEU A 398 23.76 10.26 -16.94
CA LEU A 398 22.77 9.18 -16.79
C LEU A 398 22.01 9.32 -15.46
N GLN A 399 22.70 9.66 -14.37
CA GLN A 399 22.06 9.90 -13.08
C GLN A 399 21.16 11.12 -13.09
N ARG A 400 21.58 12.23 -13.75
CA ARG A 400 20.75 13.43 -13.92
C ARG A 400 19.46 13.11 -14.68
N LEU A 401 19.54 12.37 -15.78
CA LEU A 401 18.39 11.93 -16.55
C LEU A 401 17.49 11.01 -15.72
N ALA A 402 18.09 10.07 -14.99
CA ALA A 402 17.35 9.18 -14.09
C ALA A 402 16.60 9.94 -12.99
N ASN A 403 17.25 10.92 -12.36
CA ASN A 403 16.64 11.74 -11.31
C ASN A 403 15.42 12.52 -11.84
N GLY A 404 15.49 13.08 -13.05
CA GLY A 404 14.38 13.79 -13.68
C GLY A 404 13.23 12.88 -14.11
N CYS A 405 13.49 11.59 -14.27
CA CYS A 405 12.48 10.57 -14.59
C CYS A 405 11.92 9.83 -13.36
N THR A 406 12.57 9.94 -12.19
CA THR A 406 12.16 9.27 -10.96
C THR A 406 10.89 9.91 -10.40
N GLY A 407 9.95 9.08 -9.92
CA GLY A 407 8.70 9.55 -9.33
C GLY A 407 7.61 9.91 -10.35
N VAL A 408 7.90 9.90 -11.64
CA VAL A 408 6.89 10.14 -12.68
C VAL A 408 5.87 9.01 -12.69
N LYS A 409 4.58 9.34 -12.80
CA LYS A 409 3.49 8.36 -12.89
C LYS A 409 3.72 7.44 -14.08
N ARG A 410 3.65 6.12 -13.82
CA ARG A 410 3.86 5.09 -14.83
C ARG A 410 2.58 4.39 -15.24
N THR A 411 1.85 3.87 -14.26
CA THR A 411 0.61 3.11 -14.51
C THR A 411 -0.29 3.15 -13.29
N THR A 412 -1.55 2.92 -13.51
CA THR A 412 -2.52 2.61 -12.47
C THR A 412 -2.59 1.10 -12.26
N GLY A 413 -2.93 0.68 -11.06
CA GLY A 413 -3.04 -0.72 -10.70
C GLY A 413 -4.06 -0.93 -9.59
N GLN A 414 -4.20 -2.19 -9.17
CA GLN A 414 -5.01 -2.59 -8.04
C GLN A 414 -4.13 -2.90 -6.85
N HIS A 415 -4.52 -2.46 -5.67
CA HIS A 415 -3.92 -2.93 -4.42
C HIS A 415 -4.19 -4.43 -4.26
N PRO A 416 -3.20 -5.28 -3.92
CA PRO A 416 -3.36 -6.73 -3.91
C PRO A 416 -4.37 -7.24 -2.88
N GLY A 417 -4.56 -6.54 -1.78
CA GLY A 417 -5.47 -6.92 -0.68
C GLY A 417 -6.53 -5.88 -0.33
N GLY A 418 -6.41 -4.64 -0.83
CA GLY A 418 -7.27 -3.52 -0.42
C GLY A 418 -8.65 -3.57 -1.06
N ILE A 419 -9.67 -3.56 -0.23
CA ILE A 419 -11.08 -3.42 -0.60
C ILE A 419 -11.61 -2.12 -0.02
N ILE A 420 -12.19 -1.28 -0.86
CA ILE A 420 -12.88 -0.06 -0.49
C ILE A 420 -14.37 -0.36 -0.39
N VAL A 421 -14.98 0.08 0.69
CA VAL A 421 -16.44 -0.05 0.89
C VAL A 421 -17.05 1.35 0.97
N ILE A 422 -18.00 1.60 0.10
CA ILE A 422 -18.79 2.84 0.03
C ILE A 422 -20.04 2.68 0.89
N PRO A 423 -20.44 3.70 1.68
CA PRO A 423 -21.69 3.67 2.44
C PRO A 423 -22.92 3.39 1.56
N ASN A 424 -23.91 2.68 2.10
CA ASN A 424 -25.09 2.24 1.33
C ASN A 424 -25.99 3.39 0.84
N ASP A 425 -25.89 4.57 1.45
CA ASP A 425 -26.62 5.79 1.12
C ASP A 425 -25.84 6.75 0.22
N MET A 426 -24.68 6.32 -0.27
CA MET A 426 -23.76 7.13 -1.10
C MET A 426 -23.34 6.36 -2.34
N GLU A 427 -22.83 7.09 -3.32
CA GLU A 427 -22.27 6.53 -4.55
C GLU A 427 -20.74 6.64 -4.58
N VAL A 428 -20.09 5.77 -5.34
CA VAL A 428 -18.62 5.81 -5.51
C VAL A 428 -18.15 7.16 -6.05
N PHE A 429 -18.97 7.81 -6.87
CA PHE A 429 -18.66 9.12 -7.47
C PHE A 429 -18.63 10.27 -6.46
N ASP A 430 -19.17 10.09 -5.25
CA ASP A 430 -18.99 11.03 -4.15
C ASP A 430 -17.54 11.11 -3.65
N PHE A 431 -16.73 10.09 -3.96
CA PHE A 431 -15.35 9.96 -3.47
C PHE A 431 -14.32 9.84 -4.58
N THR A 432 -14.61 9.12 -5.66
CA THR A 432 -13.66 8.81 -6.71
C THR A 432 -14.36 8.29 -7.97
N PRO A 433 -13.88 8.58 -9.17
CA PRO A 433 -14.21 7.77 -10.33
C PRO A 433 -13.75 6.32 -10.13
N TYR A 434 -14.29 5.39 -10.87
CA TYR A 434 -13.77 4.02 -10.93
C TYR A 434 -13.28 3.67 -12.34
N GLN A 435 -12.48 2.62 -12.42
CA GLN A 435 -11.95 2.11 -13.69
C GLN A 435 -11.97 0.58 -13.70
N TYR A 436 -11.95 0.01 -14.90
CA TYR A 436 -11.74 -1.42 -15.08
C TYR A 436 -10.24 -1.74 -15.16
N PRO A 437 -9.74 -2.82 -14.50
CA PRO A 437 -8.34 -3.20 -14.58
C PRO A 437 -7.92 -3.48 -16.03
N ALA A 438 -6.81 -2.90 -16.47
CA ALA A 438 -6.28 -3.03 -17.82
C ALA A 438 -7.32 -2.74 -18.93
N ASP A 439 -8.28 -1.86 -18.67
CA ASP A 439 -9.39 -1.49 -19.56
C ASP A 439 -10.31 -2.68 -19.97
N ASP A 440 -10.29 -3.78 -19.21
CA ASP A 440 -11.18 -4.92 -19.43
C ASP A 440 -12.53 -4.69 -18.77
N VAL A 441 -13.51 -4.28 -19.56
CA VAL A 441 -14.89 -4.05 -19.09
C VAL A 441 -15.62 -5.30 -18.59
N ASN A 442 -15.08 -6.49 -18.87
CA ASN A 442 -15.60 -7.76 -18.36
C ASN A 442 -14.91 -8.20 -17.06
N ALA A 443 -13.96 -7.41 -16.53
CA ALA A 443 -13.33 -7.72 -15.27
C ALA A 443 -14.37 -7.79 -14.15
N GLU A 444 -14.27 -8.81 -13.30
CA GLU A 444 -15.15 -9.03 -12.15
C GLU A 444 -15.12 -7.87 -11.14
N TRP A 445 -13.98 -7.18 -11.07
CA TRP A 445 -13.73 -6.14 -10.09
C TRP A 445 -13.52 -4.77 -10.73
N ARG A 446 -14.28 -3.79 -10.27
CA ARG A 446 -14.02 -2.37 -10.50
C ARG A 446 -13.00 -1.86 -9.49
N THR A 447 -12.18 -0.89 -9.89
CA THR A 447 -11.09 -0.32 -9.08
C THR A 447 -11.31 1.17 -8.92
N THR A 448 -11.08 1.72 -7.74
CA THR A 448 -11.09 3.17 -7.54
C THR A 448 -10.01 3.81 -8.42
N HIS A 449 -10.33 4.92 -9.08
CA HIS A 449 -9.36 5.59 -9.96
C HIS A 449 -8.33 6.38 -9.15
N PHE A 450 -8.75 7.05 -8.09
CA PHE A 450 -7.82 7.74 -7.20
C PHE A 450 -7.00 6.71 -6.41
N ASP A 451 -5.71 7.02 -6.20
CA ASP A 451 -4.87 6.25 -5.30
C ASP A 451 -5.46 6.31 -3.89
N PHE A 452 -5.53 5.16 -3.22
CA PHE A 452 -6.14 5.08 -1.89
C PHE A 452 -5.51 6.08 -0.90
N HIS A 453 -4.20 6.33 -0.97
CA HIS A 453 -3.52 7.29 -0.08
C HIS A 453 -4.04 8.73 -0.20
N LYS A 454 -4.87 9.03 -1.22
CA LYS A 454 -5.49 10.35 -1.41
C LYS A 454 -6.93 10.41 -0.94
N ILE A 455 -7.56 9.27 -0.67
CA ILE A 455 -8.95 9.16 -0.22
C ILE A 455 -9.08 8.38 1.09
N HIS A 456 -7.98 8.04 1.77
CA HIS A 456 -7.98 7.25 3.01
C HIS A 456 -8.64 7.97 4.19
N ASP A 457 -8.73 9.29 4.15
CA ASP A 457 -9.43 10.09 5.14
C ASP A 457 -10.95 10.15 4.90
N ASN A 458 -11.42 9.64 3.76
CA ASN A 458 -12.82 9.73 3.35
C ASN A 458 -13.55 8.37 3.40
N VAL A 459 -12.88 7.29 3.02
CA VAL A 459 -13.48 5.96 2.92
C VAL A 459 -12.65 4.91 3.65
N LEU A 460 -13.33 3.87 4.16
CA LEU A 460 -12.64 2.75 4.78
C LEU A 460 -12.07 1.78 3.75
N LYS A 461 -10.86 1.32 4.03
CA LYS A 461 -10.21 0.22 3.33
C LYS A 461 -10.07 -0.98 4.27
N PHE A 462 -10.40 -2.15 3.77
CA PHE A 462 -10.12 -3.43 4.42
C PHE A 462 -8.95 -4.11 3.71
N ASP A 463 -7.91 -4.46 4.47
CA ASP A 463 -6.76 -5.17 3.94
C ASP A 463 -6.92 -6.70 4.13
N ILE A 464 -7.45 -7.33 3.08
CA ILE A 464 -7.61 -8.78 2.97
C ILE A 464 -6.41 -9.30 2.19
N LEU A 465 -5.32 -9.59 2.92
CA LEU A 465 -4.04 -9.92 2.29
C LEU A 465 -3.91 -11.42 2.03
N GLY A 466 -3.52 -11.80 0.82
CA GLY A 466 -3.15 -13.17 0.50
C GLY A 466 -1.75 -13.50 1.02
N HIS A 467 -1.64 -14.55 1.84
CA HIS A 467 -0.38 -14.98 2.43
C HIS A 467 -0.17 -16.48 2.27
N VAL A 468 1.09 -16.91 2.27
CA VAL A 468 1.46 -18.32 2.08
C VAL A 468 1.22 -19.14 3.37
N ASP A 469 1.50 -18.56 4.53
CA ASP A 469 1.50 -19.30 5.81
C ASP A 469 0.14 -19.95 6.14
N PRO A 470 -1.02 -19.28 6.00
CA PRO A 470 -2.30 -19.96 6.19
C PRO A 470 -2.54 -21.12 5.23
N THR A 471 -2.03 -21.04 4.00
CA THR A 471 -2.11 -22.13 3.02
C THR A 471 -1.22 -23.30 3.44
N VAL A 472 0.00 -23.03 3.92
CA VAL A 472 0.91 -24.06 4.43
C VAL A 472 0.31 -24.76 5.65
N ILE A 473 -0.24 -24.02 6.61
CA ILE A 473 -0.90 -24.60 7.80
C ILE A 473 -2.07 -25.48 7.38
N ARG A 474 -2.90 -25.06 6.42
CA ARG A 474 -3.98 -25.90 5.88
C ARG A 474 -3.46 -27.16 5.23
N MET A 475 -2.43 -27.07 4.40
CA MET A 475 -1.79 -28.24 3.77
C MET A 475 -1.27 -29.22 4.82
N LEU A 476 -0.59 -28.73 5.86
CA LEU A 476 -0.09 -29.56 6.95
C LEU A 476 -1.22 -30.21 7.74
N GLN A 477 -2.32 -29.52 7.99
CA GLN A 477 -3.53 -30.08 8.60
C GLN A 477 -4.11 -31.21 7.73
N ASP A 478 -4.22 -31.01 6.43
CA ASP A 478 -4.74 -32.04 5.51
C ASP A 478 -3.83 -33.28 5.45
N MET A 479 -2.51 -33.11 5.55
CA MET A 479 -1.54 -34.20 5.52
C MET A 479 -1.47 -34.96 6.84
N THR A 480 -1.66 -34.31 7.98
CA THR A 480 -1.45 -34.88 9.31
C THR A 480 -2.74 -35.23 10.05
N GLY A 481 -3.86 -34.60 9.66
CA GLY A 481 -5.13 -34.67 10.39
C GLY A 481 -5.14 -33.92 11.72
N VAL A 482 -4.09 -33.13 12.02
CA VAL A 482 -3.96 -32.38 13.28
C VAL A 482 -4.62 -31.02 13.15
N ASP A 483 -5.48 -30.67 14.12
CA ASP A 483 -6.01 -29.31 14.23
C ASP A 483 -4.89 -28.36 14.70
N PRO A 484 -4.52 -27.34 13.90
CA PRO A 484 -3.46 -26.40 14.27
C PRO A 484 -3.71 -25.65 15.58
N LYS A 485 -4.97 -25.49 16.00
CA LYS A 485 -5.32 -24.86 17.28
C LYS A 485 -5.07 -25.76 18.49
N SER A 486 -4.92 -27.07 18.27
CA SER A 486 -4.61 -28.03 19.33
C SER A 486 -3.11 -28.17 19.62
N ILE A 487 -2.25 -27.58 18.78
CA ILE A 487 -0.79 -27.67 18.90
C ILE A 487 -0.32 -26.92 20.17
N PRO A 488 0.47 -27.58 21.05
CA PRO A 488 0.99 -26.94 22.24
C PRO A 488 2.03 -25.85 21.90
N THR A 489 1.95 -24.71 22.58
CA THR A 489 2.84 -23.56 22.34
C THR A 489 4.17 -23.66 23.09
N ASN A 490 4.27 -24.55 24.10
CA ASN A 490 5.43 -24.74 24.97
C ASN A 490 6.16 -26.08 24.76
N ASP A 491 6.01 -26.74 23.60
CA ASP A 491 6.70 -28.00 23.31
C ASP A 491 8.22 -27.78 23.18
N GLN A 492 8.99 -28.44 24.05
CA GLN A 492 10.44 -28.29 24.12
C GLN A 492 11.18 -28.83 22.89
N LYS A 493 10.62 -29.84 22.20
CA LYS A 493 11.21 -30.32 20.95
C LYS A 493 11.06 -29.28 19.82
N VAL A 494 9.88 -28.66 19.74
CA VAL A 494 9.61 -27.59 18.80
C VAL A 494 10.52 -26.39 19.08
N MET A 495 10.62 -25.96 20.34
CA MET A 495 11.51 -24.88 20.75
C MET A 495 12.98 -25.17 20.40
N SER A 496 13.43 -26.42 20.52
CA SER A 496 14.79 -26.82 20.17
C SER A 496 15.14 -26.63 18.69
N LEU A 497 14.15 -26.58 17.78
CA LEU A 497 14.36 -26.38 16.34
C LEU A 497 14.89 -24.98 16.01
N PHE A 498 14.62 -24.01 16.85
CA PHE A 498 15.19 -22.66 16.69
C PHE A 498 16.69 -22.60 17.04
N ASN A 499 17.23 -23.60 17.73
CA ASN A 499 18.64 -23.68 18.12
C ASN A 499 19.40 -24.79 17.37
N SER A 500 18.73 -25.84 16.95
CA SER A 500 19.35 -27.04 16.38
C SER A 500 18.39 -27.76 15.45
N SER A 501 18.91 -28.47 14.46
CA SER A 501 18.12 -29.38 13.59
C SER A 501 17.93 -30.79 14.17
N LYS A 502 18.52 -31.10 15.33
CA LYS A 502 18.55 -32.47 15.89
C LYS A 502 17.16 -33.09 16.09
N ALA A 503 16.17 -32.28 16.49
CA ALA A 503 14.81 -32.77 16.72
C ALA A 503 14.11 -33.27 15.42
N LEU A 504 14.59 -32.86 14.23
CA LEU A 504 14.10 -33.35 12.94
C LEU A 504 14.61 -34.76 12.58
N GLY A 505 15.62 -35.28 13.32
CA GLY A 505 16.22 -36.56 13.04
C GLY A 505 17.02 -36.65 11.74
N CYS A 506 17.33 -35.51 11.12
CA CYS A 506 18.11 -35.40 9.89
C CYS A 506 19.21 -34.34 10.02
N ASP A 507 20.29 -34.52 9.24
CA ASP A 507 21.37 -33.55 9.15
C ASP A 507 21.08 -32.54 8.04
N LEU A 508 21.02 -31.26 8.39
CA LEU A 508 20.82 -30.15 7.46
C LEU A 508 22.13 -29.43 7.10
N SER A 509 23.29 -29.98 7.45
CA SER A 509 24.59 -29.37 7.17
C SER A 509 24.84 -29.12 5.68
N PHE A 510 24.33 -30.00 4.79
CA PHE A 510 24.40 -29.83 3.34
C PHE A 510 23.64 -28.59 2.82
N LEU A 511 22.68 -28.08 3.60
CA LEU A 511 21.96 -26.83 3.32
C LEU A 511 22.62 -25.61 4.00
N ASN A 512 23.75 -25.82 4.66
CA ASN A 512 24.43 -24.81 5.51
C ASN A 512 23.47 -24.22 6.58
N CYS A 513 22.66 -25.11 7.20
CA CYS A 513 21.70 -24.76 8.23
C CYS A 513 22.08 -25.45 9.55
N LYS A 514 22.33 -24.67 10.61
CA LYS A 514 22.61 -25.17 11.96
C LYS A 514 21.35 -25.36 12.78
N THR A 515 20.28 -24.64 12.42
CA THR A 515 18.97 -24.72 13.09
C THR A 515 17.95 -25.44 12.24
N GLY A 516 16.83 -25.87 12.82
CA GLY A 516 15.67 -26.43 12.10
C GLY A 516 14.72 -25.38 11.51
N ALA A 517 15.09 -24.11 11.53
CA ALA A 517 14.18 -22.99 11.23
C ALA A 517 14.04 -22.64 9.73
N LEU A 518 14.73 -23.33 8.79
CA LEU A 518 14.80 -22.96 7.38
C LEU A 518 13.43 -22.77 6.71
N GLY A 519 12.45 -23.62 7.02
CA GLY A 519 11.10 -23.59 6.43
C GLY A 519 10.07 -22.86 7.30
N LEU A 520 10.47 -22.26 8.42
CA LEU A 520 9.52 -21.64 9.34
C LEU A 520 9.18 -20.19 8.91
N PRO A 521 7.90 -19.78 8.99
CA PRO A 521 7.46 -18.43 8.70
C PRO A 521 8.32 -17.38 9.42
N GLU A 522 8.84 -16.42 8.67
CA GLU A 522 9.72 -15.32 9.10
C GLU A 522 11.09 -15.71 9.70
N PHE A 523 11.24 -16.92 10.27
CA PHE A 523 12.50 -17.40 10.86
C PHE A 523 13.46 -18.07 9.86
N GLY A 524 12.98 -18.43 8.67
CA GLY A 524 13.73 -19.18 7.67
C GLY A 524 14.78 -18.37 6.89
N THR A 525 14.81 -17.05 6.99
CA THR A 525 15.78 -16.21 6.27
C THR A 525 17.20 -16.39 6.82
N LYS A 526 18.22 -16.20 5.96
CA LYS A 526 19.63 -16.28 6.40
C LYS A 526 19.94 -15.33 7.54
N PHE A 527 19.35 -14.14 7.53
CA PHE A 527 19.55 -13.12 8.55
C PHE A 527 19.00 -13.59 9.91
N VAL A 528 17.74 -14.03 9.94
CA VAL A 528 17.10 -14.46 11.20
C VAL A 528 17.72 -15.75 11.74
N ARG A 529 18.06 -16.72 10.87
CA ARG A 529 18.80 -17.91 11.31
C ARG A 529 20.15 -17.55 11.94
N GLY A 530 20.85 -16.53 11.41
CA GLY A 530 22.06 -16.00 12.03
C GLY A 530 21.80 -15.39 13.42
N MET A 531 20.67 -14.71 13.64
CA MET A 531 20.27 -14.22 14.95
C MET A 531 20.00 -15.38 15.92
N LEU A 532 19.28 -16.41 15.50
CA LEU A 532 19.01 -17.61 16.29
C LEU A 532 20.31 -18.31 16.73
N GLU A 533 21.29 -18.43 15.84
CA GLU A 533 22.61 -19.00 16.12
C GLU A 533 23.44 -18.18 17.11
N GLN A 534 23.19 -16.87 17.20
CA GLN A 534 23.90 -15.97 18.12
C GLN A 534 23.23 -15.87 19.50
N THR A 535 21.91 -15.93 19.53
CA THR A 535 21.11 -15.65 20.74
C THR A 535 20.64 -16.90 21.48
N HIS A 536 20.54 -18.05 20.78
CA HIS A 536 20.10 -19.33 21.34
C HIS A 536 18.81 -19.26 22.17
N PRO A 537 17.67 -18.80 21.59
CA PRO A 537 16.43 -18.61 22.32
C PRO A 537 15.88 -19.94 22.89
N THR A 538 15.34 -19.88 24.10
CA THR A 538 14.80 -21.02 24.84
C THR A 538 13.34 -20.85 25.25
N SER A 539 12.75 -19.68 24.99
CA SER A 539 11.39 -19.34 25.39
C SER A 539 10.59 -18.71 24.24
N PHE A 540 9.27 -18.72 24.34
CA PHE A 540 8.38 -18.05 23.40
C PHE A 540 8.63 -16.55 23.36
N ASN A 541 8.80 -15.92 24.53
CA ASN A 541 9.09 -14.49 24.63
C ASN A 541 10.39 -14.11 23.91
N GLU A 542 11.44 -14.92 24.03
CA GLU A 542 12.70 -14.67 23.32
C GLU A 542 12.53 -14.74 21.79
N LEU A 543 11.69 -15.65 21.28
CA LEU A 543 11.34 -15.70 19.86
C LEU A 543 10.54 -14.46 19.42
N VAL A 544 9.65 -13.94 20.27
CA VAL A 544 8.91 -12.69 20.02
C VAL A 544 9.89 -11.52 19.92
N ILE A 545 10.87 -11.43 20.81
CA ILE A 545 11.92 -10.41 20.77
C ILE A 545 12.72 -10.51 19.46
N ILE A 546 13.17 -11.71 19.07
CA ILE A 546 13.93 -11.94 17.84
C ILE A 546 13.10 -11.58 16.60
N SER A 547 11.81 -11.94 16.57
CA SER A 547 10.90 -11.53 15.50
C SER A 547 10.83 -10.01 15.40
N GLY A 548 10.64 -9.30 16.51
CA GLY A 548 10.64 -7.84 16.55
C GLY A 548 11.95 -7.20 16.07
N LEU A 549 13.09 -7.74 16.51
CA LEU A 549 14.43 -7.28 16.10
C LEU A 549 14.68 -7.49 14.59
N SER A 550 14.13 -8.53 14.01
CA SER A 550 14.36 -8.90 12.61
C SER A 550 13.59 -8.03 11.60
N HIS A 551 12.46 -7.46 12.01
CA HIS A 551 11.56 -6.70 11.14
C HIS A 551 11.79 -5.18 11.16
N GLY A 552 12.58 -4.68 12.11
CA GLY A 552 12.86 -3.25 12.23
C GLY A 552 14.03 -2.79 11.36
N THR A 553 14.16 -1.47 11.24
CA THR A 553 15.31 -0.83 10.61
C THR A 553 16.21 -0.23 11.66
N ASP A 554 17.52 -0.57 11.64
CA ASP A 554 18.54 -0.18 12.61
C ASP A 554 18.21 -0.61 14.06
N VAL A 555 17.53 -1.74 14.21
CA VAL A 555 17.15 -2.32 15.50
C VAL A 555 18.18 -3.36 15.96
N TYR A 556 18.55 -4.32 15.10
CA TYR A 556 19.48 -5.39 15.46
C TYR A 556 20.93 -5.05 15.13
N LEU A 557 21.28 -4.97 13.83
CA LEU A 557 22.66 -4.73 13.39
C LEU A 557 23.18 -3.37 13.87
N GLY A 558 24.34 -3.38 14.52
CA GLY A 558 24.98 -2.18 15.07
C GLY A 558 24.23 -1.55 16.26
N ASN A 559 23.17 -2.18 16.76
CA ASN A 559 22.38 -1.75 17.92
C ASN A 559 22.24 -2.91 18.91
N ALA A 560 21.13 -3.63 18.96
CA ALA A 560 20.90 -4.74 19.90
C ALA A 560 22.00 -5.81 19.84
N GLU A 561 22.46 -6.18 18.64
CA GLU A 561 23.57 -7.11 18.46
C GLU A 561 24.84 -6.67 19.21
N THR A 562 25.21 -5.40 19.10
CA THR A 562 26.39 -4.85 19.76
C THR A 562 26.23 -4.84 21.28
N LEU A 563 25.04 -4.46 21.76
CA LEU A 563 24.72 -4.41 23.18
C LEU A 563 24.77 -5.81 23.84
N ILE A 564 24.21 -6.81 23.18
CA ILE A 564 24.22 -8.20 23.64
C ILE A 564 25.65 -8.76 23.63
N LYS A 565 26.39 -8.59 22.52
CA LYS A 565 27.78 -9.09 22.40
C LYS A 565 28.75 -8.45 23.39
N SER A 566 28.54 -7.20 23.74
CA SER A 566 29.35 -6.50 24.73
C SER A 566 28.97 -6.83 26.18
N GLY A 567 27.89 -7.57 26.40
CA GLY A 567 27.37 -7.85 27.74
C GLY A 567 26.75 -6.63 28.43
N THR A 568 26.42 -5.57 27.68
CA THR A 568 25.77 -4.37 28.22
C THR A 568 24.34 -4.67 28.68
N CYS A 569 23.65 -5.55 27.98
CA CYS A 569 22.32 -6.05 28.32
C CYS A 569 22.11 -7.45 27.76
N THR A 570 21.10 -8.13 28.24
CA THR A 570 20.66 -9.44 27.77
C THR A 570 19.67 -9.31 26.60
N LEU A 571 19.36 -10.45 25.95
CA LEU A 571 18.31 -10.48 24.90
C LEU A 571 16.95 -10.02 25.45
N GLN A 572 16.65 -10.31 26.71
CA GLN A 572 15.36 -9.95 27.33
C GLN A 572 15.27 -8.46 27.70
N GLU A 573 16.38 -7.76 27.78
CA GLU A 573 16.43 -6.33 28.17
C GLU A 573 16.47 -5.39 26.94
N VAL A 574 16.82 -5.90 25.74
CA VAL A 574 16.88 -5.06 24.54
C VAL A 574 15.50 -4.60 24.10
N ILE A 575 15.47 -3.52 23.35
CA ILE A 575 14.23 -3.05 22.72
C ILE A 575 13.90 -3.99 21.56
N GLY A 576 13.00 -4.95 21.77
CA GLY A 576 12.57 -5.93 20.78
C GLY A 576 11.44 -5.41 19.91
N CYS A 577 10.39 -4.88 20.53
CA CYS A 577 9.19 -4.35 19.89
C CYS A 577 8.91 -2.92 20.35
N ARG A 578 8.11 -2.18 19.56
CA ARG A 578 7.76 -0.80 19.92
C ARG A 578 6.99 -0.71 21.26
N ASP A 579 6.16 -1.70 21.55
CA ASP A 579 5.35 -1.78 22.77
C ASP A 579 6.23 -1.84 24.02
N ASP A 580 7.38 -2.52 23.94
CA ASP A 580 8.35 -2.64 25.05
C ASP A 580 8.86 -1.27 25.49
N ILE A 581 9.03 -0.32 24.55
CA ILE A 581 9.47 1.05 24.87
C ILE A 581 8.47 1.73 25.78
N MET A 582 7.18 1.66 25.43
CA MET A 582 6.13 2.33 26.22
C MET A 582 6.02 1.72 27.61
N VAL A 583 5.95 0.38 27.69
CA VAL A 583 5.84 -0.35 28.96
C VAL A 583 7.04 -0.04 29.86
N TYR A 584 8.26 -0.20 29.35
CA TYR A 584 9.49 0.07 30.10
C TYR A 584 9.57 1.50 30.64
N LEU A 585 9.21 2.50 29.83
CA LEU A 585 9.24 3.89 30.28
C LEU A 585 8.16 4.20 31.31
N ILE A 586 6.98 3.58 31.24
CA ILE A 586 5.94 3.69 32.25
C ILE A 586 6.42 3.06 33.58
N GLU A 587 7.03 1.88 33.53
CA GLU A 587 7.62 1.21 34.69
C GLU A 587 8.73 2.05 35.34
N LYS A 588 9.48 2.83 34.55
CA LYS A 588 10.46 3.82 35.04
C LYS A 588 9.79 5.08 35.60
N GLY A 589 8.47 5.17 35.59
CA GLY A 589 7.70 6.26 36.17
C GLY A 589 7.51 7.48 35.23
N LEU A 590 7.74 7.36 33.94
CA LEU A 590 7.41 8.41 32.99
C LEU A 590 5.88 8.55 32.88
N PRO A 591 5.35 9.76 32.62
CA PRO A 591 3.94 9.92 32.29
C PRO A 591 3.54 9.10 31.07
N ASN A 592 2.39 8.44 31.14
CA ASN A 592 1.91 7.53 30.09
C ASN A 592 1.91 8.17 28.69
N LYS A 593 1.49 9.44 28.61
CA LYS A 593 1.47 10.17 27.33
C LYS A 593 2.87 10.38 26.77
N ASP A 594 3.83 10.75 27.60
CA ASP A 594 5.22 10.98 27.16
C ASP A 594 5.86 9.64 26.74
N ALA A 595 5.64 8.56 27.49
CA ALA A 595 6.09 7.22 27.11
C ALA A 595 5.53 6.79 25.76
N PHE A 596 4.25 7.03 25.50
CA PHE A 596 3.63 6.77 24.20
C PHE A 596 4.20 7.63 23.07
N ASP A 597 4.34 8.94 23.30
CA ASP A 597 4.89 9.87 22.30
C ASP A 597 6.35 9.52 21.95
N ILE A 598 7.16 9.12 22.95
CA ILE A 598 8.52 8.63 22.75
C ILE A 598 8.49 7.36 21.87
N MET A 599 7.68 6.38 22.22
CA MET A 599 7.50 5.14 21.45
C MET A 599 7.10 5.44 19.98
N GLU A 600 6.13 6.33 19.78
CA GLU A 600 5.69 6.75 18.43
C GLU A 600 6.81 7.46 17.64
N CYS A 601 7.67 8.24 18.31
CA CYS A 601 8.82 8.87 17.67
C CYS A 601 9.86 7.82 17.25
N VAL A 602 10.16 6.85 18.12
CA VAL A 602 11.15 5.78 17.88
C VAL A 602 10.69 4.92 16.69
N ARG A 603 9.45 4.41 16.73
CA ARG A 603 8.96 3.53 15.66
C ARG A 603 8.90 4.18 14.26
N LYS A 604 8.88 5.51 14.20
CA LYS A 604 8.86 6.29 12.94
C LYS A 604 10.21 6.88 12.56
N GLY A 605 11.28 6.58 13.33
CA GLY A 605 12.63 7.09 13.11
C GLY A 605 12.76 8.61 13.28
N LYS A 606 11.86 9.22 14.06
CA LYS A 606 11.83 10.68 14.28
C LYS A 606 12.60 11.13 15.51
N SER A 607 13.11 10.19 16.31
CA SER A 607 13.78 10.44 17.58
C SER A 607 14.92 11.44 17.49
N PRO A 608 15.86 11.38 16.53
CA PRO A 608 16.98 12.32 16.46
C PRO A 608 16.54 13.77 16.32
N LYS A 609 15.40 14.02 15.67
CA LYS A 609 14.84 15.36 15.47
C LYS A 609 13.95 15.81 16.63
N VAL A 610 13.10 14.93 17.13
CA VAL A 610 12.03 15.29 18.08
C VAL A 610 12.53 15.29 19.53
N PHE A 611 13.39 14.34 19.91
CA PHE A 611 13.86 14.21 21.28
C PHE A 611 14.53 15.48 21.83
N PRO A 612 15.46 16.14 21.09
CA PRO A 612 16.04 17.40 21.55
C PRO A 612 15.02 18.52 21.68
N GLN A 613 14.04 18.58 20.77
CA GLN A 613 13.03 19.64 20.75
C GLN A 613 12.04 19.56 21.91
N LYS A 614 11.72 18.32 22.36
CA LYS A 614 10.76 18.07 23.44
C LYS A 614 11.41 17.74 24.79
N GLY A 615 12.74 17.73 24.87
CA GLY A 615 13.46 17.41 26.10
C GLY A 615 13.30 15.96 26.58
N TYR A 616 13.00 15.02 25.66
CA TYR A 616 12.75 13.62 26.03
C TYR A 616 14.00 12.89 26.53
N VAL A 617 15.20 13.28 26.10
CA VAL A 617 16.46 12.73 26.60
C VAL A 617 16.62 13.06 28.08
N GLU A 618 16.41 14.32 28.46
CA GLU A 618 16.49 14.79 29.85
C GLU A 618 15.40 14.16 30.72
N LEU A 619 14.19 14.02 30.17
CA LEU A 619 13.09 13.35 30.87
C LEU A 619 13.42 11.89 31.17
N MET A 620 13.91 11.14 30.18
CA MET A 620 14.33 9.74 30.39
C MET A 620 15.48 9.62 31.42
N LYS A 621 16.48 10.51 31.35
CA LYS A 621 17.58 10.54 32.34
C LYS A 621 17.08 10.82 33.75
N LYS A 622 16.12 11.75 33.91
CA LYS A 622 15.50 12.07 35.21
C LYS A 622 14.82 10.85 35.83
N HIS A 623 14.30 9.94 35.00
CA HIS A 623 13.67 8.70 35.45
C HIS A 623 14.62 7.49 35.44
N ASN A 624 15.94 7.73 35.48
CA ASN A 624 16.98 6.69 35.54
C ASN A 624 16.95 5.67 34.39
N VAL A 625 16.54 6.11 33.19
CA VAL A 625 16.67 5.30 31.98
C VAL A 625 18.15 5.22 31.59
N PRO A 626 18.74 4.02 31.41
CA PRO A 626 20.15 3.86 31.07
C PRO A 626 20.52 4.55 29.75
N GLN A 627 21.73 5.07 29.66
CA GLN A 627 22.19 5.78 28.46
C GLN A 627 22.15 4.90 27.21
N TRP A 628 22.54 3.62 27.32
CA TRP A 628 22.47 2.68 26.19
C TRP A 628 21.05 2.52 25.64
N TYR A 629 20.02 2.58 26.49
CA TYR A 629 18.62 2.50 26.08
C TYR A 629 18.20 3.74 25.31
N ILE A 630 18.59 4.92 25.81
CA ILE A 630 18.35 6.21 25.13
C ILE A 630 19.04 6.22 23.75
N ASP A 631 20.31 5.77 23.71
CA ASP A 631 21.08 5.69 22.47
C ASP A 631 20.46 4.72 21.46
N SER A 632 19.92 3.60 21.94
CA SER A 632 19.17 2.65 21.13
C SER A 632 17.90 3.29 20.52
N CYS A 633 17.11 4.01 21.33
CA CYS A 633 15.95 4.77 20.85
C CYS A 633 16.29 5.81 19.78
N LEU A 634 17.48 6.42 19.85
CA LEU A 634 17.93 7.41 18.86
C LEU A 634 18.40 6.77 17.55
N LYS A 635 18.89 5.52 17.58
CA LYS A 635 19.35 4.78 16.39
C LYS A 635 18.22 4.19 15.57
N ILE A 636 17.17 3.70 16.22
CA ILE A 636 16.06 2.98 15.59
C ILE A 636 15.34 3.88 14.61
N LYS A 637 15.12 3.38 13.38
CA LYS A 637 14.37 4.08 12.34
C LYS A 637 12.97 3.54 12.11
N TYR A 638 12.75 2.26 12.38
CA TYR A 638 11.44 1.65 12.25
C TYR A 638 11.32 0.42 13.15
N MET A 639 10.16 0.25 13.81
CA MET A 639 9.86 -0.92 14.66
C MET A 639 8.46 -1.46 14.44
N PHE A 640 8.35 -2.78 14.58
CA PHE A 640 7.09 -3.51 14.55
C PHE A 640 6.40 -3.60 15.91
N PRO A 641 5.06 -3.82 15.96
CA PRO A 641 4.33 -4.07 17.20
C PRO A 641 4.56 -5.49 17.74
N LYS A 642 4.49 -5.65 19.06
CA LYS A 642 4.61 -6.96 19.74
C LYS A 642 3.54 -7.94 19.29
N ALA A 643 2.30 -7.47 19.08
CA ALA A 643 1.20 -8.28 18.59
C ALA A 643 1.50 -8.98 17.26
N HIS A 644 2.16 -8.29 16.32
CA HIS A 644 2.62 -8.88 15.07
C HIS A 644 3.62 -10.01 15.32
N ALA A 645 4.62 -9.76 16.15
CA ALA A 645 5.65 -10.77 16.48
C ALA A 645 5.02 -12.02 17.12
N VAL A 646 4.11 -11.86 18.09
CA VAL A 646 3.39 -12.97 18.72
C VAL A 646 2.63 -13.82 17.69
N ALA A 647 1.87 -13.19 16.80
CA ALA A 647 1.08 -13.90 15.78
C ALA A 647 1.97 -14.75 14.86
N TYR A 648 3.12 -14.22 14.46
CA TYR A 648 4.03 -14.95 13.57
C TYR A 648 4.88 -16.01 14.29
N VAL A 649 5.27 -15.79 15.53
CA VAL A 649 5.90 -16.84 16.34
C VAL A 649 4.94 -18.01 16.54
N LEU A 650 3.65 -17.73 16.82
CA LEU A 650 2.63 -18.77 16.92
C LEU A 650 2.49 -19.58 15.62
N SER A 651 2.48 -18.88 14.49
CA SER A 651 2.46 -19.52 13.16
C SER A 651 3.70 -20.40 12.93
N ALA A 652 4.89 -19.87 13.28
CA ALA A 652 6.14 -20.62 13.15
C ALA A 652 6.17 -21.89 14.03
N ILE A 653 5.69 -21.83 15.28
CA ILE A 653 5.57 -22.98 16.18
C ILE A 653 4.64 -24.04 15.58
N ARG A 654 3.49 -23.63 15.04
CA ARG A 654 2.54 -24.56 14.40
C ARG A 654 3.14 -25.28 13.20
N VAL A 655 3.88 -24.57 12.36
CA VAL A 655 4.58 -25.18 11.21
C VAL A 655 5.73 -26.08 11.68
N ALA A 656 6.44 -25.68 12.74
CA ALA A 656 7.56 -26.45 13.30
C ALA A 656 7.12 -27.77 13.91
N TRP A 657 5.98 -27.79 14.62
CA TRP A 657 5.39 -29.00 15.24
C TRP A 657 4.92 -30.00 14.20
#